data_02f054a0caee6def642f0960ab2ea4d7
#
_entry.id   02f054a0caee6def642f0960ab2ea4d7
#
_cell.length_a   1.000
_cell.length_b   1.000
_cell.length_c   1.000
_cell.angle_alpha   90.00
_cell.angle_beta   90.00
_cell.angle_gamma   90.00
#
_symmetry.space_group_name_H-M   'P 1'
#
loop_
_entity.id
_entity.type
_entity.pdbx_description
1 polymer ?
#
loop_
_entity_poly.entity_id
_entity_poly.type
_entity_poly.pdbx_seq_one_letter_code
_entity_poly.pdbx_strand_id
1 'polypeptide(L)'
;MKKQLLFVFAFFVSFGFSQSPNQKIQNYINENYKKLNISPSEVSNWVIETETSSETTGITNYLVMQTYNNIKIDNSYIYFWIKNGEVINSPEGFISNVASKVNIGSPALGVVDGFSSALLKLNENNFASSILSSDKNKFKLSNGALTDDAVNAELVYFPNQNGDLILSWSYEFYTQNGDHLWKAKIDATNGNLLEKIDLVHRCTFGPKHDHSACKPNVNSFNSSKLFKEESVQTVLTPGTTNYRVIPWNYESPFHSARQLITNPEATTALAPLAVAASPNGWHNTNNTIGGGTAATQFNYTNGNNVFAKDDFDSNNTGGTYPTGGTYPSLTFDFTYGGNGVAPSTYASAAITNLFYQNNIMHDLWYQYGFNEANRNFQKANYGRGGNANDPVTAEAQDGSTLATPNLNNANFATPSDGSAPRMQMYLWNSRKPSKLVVNTGSLTGNVYNVNDNAFTAGHVNLPLDPAALTNELVLYEDAVPDISDACEVPVNAAALSGKIVIMRRGTCSFVIKVKNAQNAGAVAVVVVNNVAGGISMAGADATITIPAVSMSQVDGEALIAALGSGTYSISLSSPEVYVNGDGDFDNGIIAHEYTHGISTRLVGGGLGLNSAEQPGEGWSDWAWLMMQIKPGDTRNDARGIGTYAMNQPTNGPGIRGYRYSTDMSVNPHTFADTNDMWYTDVDGFEFVDVHSVGSVWCAVLWDLAWNYIDKYGYNSNIYNGTGGNNKVMRLVLDAMKLTPANPSLIQCRDAILQADLNTTVGQAAGQNYCMIWETFARRGMGTGASSGTNIDDASGIKDQIENFDVPTPGTTPATGSNCILANDYFQNSDLFRIYPNPSNGLVNINIANYVGDLQISVYDINGREVYNKNMNNFNNSNAINLEKLSTGIYILKLQGENLNYSEKVILE
;
A
#
# COMPACT_ATOMS: atom_id res chain seq x y z
N MET A 1 -38.69 -35.30 -72.18
CA MET A 1 -37.83 -35.98 -71.17
C MET A 1 -36.79 -34.99 -70.72
N LYS A 2 -37.06 -34.30 -69.58
CA LYS A 2 -36.09 -33.37 -68.90
C LYS A 2 -35.50 -34.16 -67.77
N LYS A 3 -34.16 -34.38 -67.80
CA LYS A 3 -33.42 -34.94 -66.65
C LYS A 3 -33.09 -33.79 -65.72
N GLN A 4 -33.65 -33.83 -64.52
CA GLN A 4 -33.18 -32.95 -63.39
C GLN A 4 -31.95 -33.57 -62.77
N LEU A 5 -30.85 -32.77 -62.72
CA LEU A 5 -29.60 -33.06 -61.99
C LEU A 5 -29.75 -32.53 -60.57
N LEU A 6 -29.76 -33.42 -59.57
CA LEU A 6 -29.85 -33.09 -58.20
C LEU A 6 -28.39 -32.88 -57.68
N PHE A 7 -27.98 -31.65 -57.41
CA PHE A 7 -26.69 -31.34 -56.71
C PHE A 7 -26.91 -31.47 -55.21
N VAL A 8 -26.35 -32.51 -54.63
CA VAL A 8 -26.27 -32.66 -53.19
C VAL A 8 -25.03 -31.87 -52.71
N PHE A 9 -25.25 -30.71 -52.07
CA PHE A 9 -24.19 -29.98 -51.34
C PHE A 9 -24.01 -30.67 -50.00
N ALA A 10 -22.92 -31.42 -49.83
CA ALA A 10 -22.48 -31.91 -48.55
C ALA A 10 -21.77 -30.75 -47.80
N PHE A 11 -22.44 -30.15 -46.82
CA PHE A 11 -21.78 -29.24 -45.84
C PHE A 11 -20.91 -30.10 -44.92
N PHE A 12 -19.60 -30.09 -45.13
CA PHE A 12 -18.65 -30.51 -44.10
C PHE A 12 -18.59 -29.43 -43.03
N VAL A 13 -19.35 -29.59 -41.97
CA VAL A 13 -19.13 -28.85 -40.74
C VAL A 13 -17.89 -29.47 -40.10
N SER A 14 -16.74 -28.86 -40.29
CA SER A 14 -15.55 -29.16 -39.51
C SER A 14 -15.81 -28.65 -38.10
N PHE A 15 -16.16 -29.49 -37.16
CA PHE A 15 -16.04 -29.22 -35.73
C PHE A 15 -14.56 -29.11 -35.44
N GLY A 16 -14.06 -27.88 -35.42
CA GLY A 16 -12.76 -27.58 -34.84
C GLY A 16 -12.87 -27.84 -33.35
N PHE A 17 -12.41 -28.99 -32.89
CA PHE A 17 -12.20 -29.21 -31.47
C PHE A 17 -11.12 -28.24 -31.03
N SER A 18 -11.49 -27.23 -30.22
CA SER A 18 -10.49 -26.38 -29.52
C SER A 18 -9.62 -27.27 -28.67
N GLN A 19 -8.30 -27.20 -28.89
CA GLN A 19 -7.32 -27.94 -28.06
C GLN A 19 -7.42 -27.47 -26.62
N SER A 20 -7.31 -28.41 -25.69
CA SER A 20 -7.26 -28.06 -24.24
C SER A 20 -6.01 -27.23 -23.91
N PRO A 21 -6.03 -26.44 -22.84
CA PRO A 21 -4.83 -25.70 -22.38
C PRO A 21 -3.60 -26.60 -22.26
N ASN A 22 -3.74 -27.78 -21.66
CA ASN A 22 -2.67 -28.77 -21.54
C ASN A 22 -2.08 -29.15 -22.91
N GLN A 23 -2.91 -29.33 -23.92
CA GLN A 23 -2.42 -29.71 -25.25
C GLN A 23 -1.68 -28.55 -25.94
N LYS A 24 -2.12 -27.32 -25.74
CA LYS A 24 -1.46 -26.13 -26.28
C LYS A 24 -0.09 -25.89 -25.63
N ILE A 25 -0.03 -25.99 -24.31
CA ILE A 25 1.22 -25.90 -23.54
C ILE A 25 2.16 -27.03 -23.97
N GLN A 26 1.66 -28.28 -24.08
CA GLN A 26 2.48 -29.41 -24.52
C GLN A 26 3.03 -29.21 -25.93
N ASN A 27 2.22 -28.72 -26.88
CA ASN A 27 2.67 -28.42 -28.23
C ASN A 27 3.78 -27.36 -28.23
N TYR A 28 3.57 -26.25 -27.48
CA TYR A 28 4.58 -25.20 -27.36
C TYR A 28 5.90 -25.74 -26.78
N ILE A 29 5.83 -26.54 -25.71
CA ILE A 29 7.02 -27.16 -25.09
C ILE A 29 7.72 -28.07 -26.09
N ASN A 30 6.99 -28.91 -26.84
CA ASN A 30 7.57 -29.80 -27.83
C ASN A 30 8.29 -29.06 -28.97
N GLU A 31 7.77 -27.92 -29.38
CA GLU A 31 8.34 -27.10 -30.45
C GLU A 31 9.52 -26.24 -29.95
N ASN A 32 9.52 -25.85 -28.68
CA ASN A 32 10.47 -24.89 -28.11
C ASN A 32 11.36 -25.46 -27.01
N TYR A 33 11.49 -26.78 -26.89
CA TYR A 33 12.24 -27.43 -25.78
C TYR A 33 13.67 -26.91 -25.63
N LYS A 34 14.34 -26.56 -26.74
CA LYS A 34 15.69 -25.99 -26.70
C LYS A 34 15.72 -24.59 -26.08
N LYS A 35 14.72 -23.76 -26.38
CA LYS A 35 14.56 -22.44 -25.77
C LYS A 35 14.24 -22.55 -24.28
N LEU A 36 13.47 -23.56 -23.92
CA LEU A 36 13.11 -23.86 -22.52
C LEU A 36 14.23 -24.58 -21.75
N ASN A 37 15.40 -24.78 -22.39
CA ASN A 37 16.58 -25.41 -21.77
C ASN A 37 16.33 -26.84 -21.26
N ILE A 38 15.47 -27.63 -21.93
CA ILE A 38 15.17 -29.02 -21.57
C ILE A 38 15.49 -29.99 -22.71
N SER A 39 15.67 -31.25 -22.38
CA SER A 39 15.88 -32.34 -23.36
C SER A 39 14.55 -32.88 -23.89
N PRO A 40 14.57 -33.58 -25.04
CA PRO A 40 13.37 -34.25 -25.57
C PRO A 40 12.74 -35.27 -24.61
N SER A 41 13.49 -35.82 -23.68
CA SER A 41 12.98 -36.76 -22.66
C SER A 41 12.27 -36.07 -21.50
N GLU A 42 12.43 -34.75 -21.37
CA GLU A 42 11.86 -33.93 -20.27
C GLU A 42 10.59 -33.15 -20.70
N VAL A 43 10.24 -33.12 -21.99
CA VAL A 43 9.12 -32.32 -22.51
C VAL A 43 7.75 -32.65 -21.91
N SER A 44 7.58 -33.80 -21.27
CA SER A 44 6.32 -34.21 -20.63
C SER A 44 6.32 -34.09 -19.11
N ASN A 45 7.42 -33.57 -18.53
CA ASN A 45 7.63 -33.55 -17.09
C ASN A 45 7.20 -32.20 -16.49
N TRP A 46 5.91 -31.92 -16.51
CA TRP A 46 5.33 -30.69 -16.01
C TRP A 46 3.87 -30.86 -15.58
N VAL A 47 3.38 -29.89 -14.80
CA VAL A 47 1.98 -29.81 -14.34
C VAL A 47 1.54 -28.36 -14.30
N ILE A 48 0.26 -28.10 -14.62
CA ILE A 48 -0.34 -26.78 -14.34
C ILE A 48 -0.60 -26.73 -12.83
N GLU A 49 -0.01 -25.74 -12.17
CA GLU A 49 -0.23 -25.50 -10.73
C GLU A 49 -1.40 -24.57 -10.50
N THR A 50 -1.42 -23.43 -11.19
CA THR A 50 -2.52 -22.48 -11.10
C THR A 50 -2.90 -21.90 -12.45
N GLU A 51 -4.14 -21.46 -12.51
CA GLU A 51 -4.73 -20.73 -13.63
C GLU A 51 -5.29 -19.40 -13.12
N THR A 52 -4.98 -18.30 -13.80
CA THR A 52 -5.47 -16.98 -13.45
C THR A 52 -5.97 -16.28 -14.69
N SER A 53 -7.25 -15.91 -14.73
CA SER A 53 -7.90 -15.37 -15.92
C SER A 53 -8.27 -13.91 -15.77
N SER A 54 -8.14 -13.15 -16.85
CA SER A 54 -8.67 -11.80 -16.98
C SER A 54 -9.65 -11.73 -18.14
N GLU A 55 -10.89 -11.41 -17.84
CA GLU A 55 -11.94 -11.22 -18.85
C GLU A 55 -11.68 -9.99 -19.71
N THR A 56 -11.02 -8.97 -19.16
CA THR A 56 -10.78 -7.69 -19.83
C THR A 56 -9.68 -7.79 -20.87
N THR A 57 -8.59 -8.48 -20.54
CA THR A 57 -7.46 -8.70 -21.45
C THR A 57 -7.67 -9.91 -22.35
N GLY A 58 -8.54 -10.83 -21.95
CA GLY A 58 -8.74 -12.12 -22.62
C GLY A 58 -7.54 -13.06 -22.45
N ILE A 59 -6.64 -12.77 -21.52
CA ILE A 59 -5.47 -13.60 -21.20
C ILE A 59 -5.81 -14.53 -20.04
N THR A 60 -5.47 -15.80 -20.20
CA THR A 60 -5.33 -16.74 -19.10
C THR A 60 -3.85 -17.02 -18.87
N ASN A 61 -3.36 -16.73 -17.67
CA ASN A 61 -2.00 -17.02 -17.22
C ASN A 61 -1.99 -18.38 -16.53
N TYR A 62 -1.20 -19.31 -17.05
CA TYR A 62 -0.97 -20.63 -16.49
C TYR A 62 0.42 -20.67 -15.85
N LEU A 63 0.46 -20.90 -14.54
CA LEU A 63 1.69 -21.27 -13.85
C LEU A 63 1.96 -22.76 -14.05
N VAL A 64 3.05 -23.08 -14.72
CA VAL A 64 3.44 -24.46 -15.06
C VAL A 64 4.69 -24.83 -14.30
N MET A 65 4.58 -25.81 -13.41
CA MET A 65 5.68 -26.35 -12.62
C MET A 65 6.35 -27.51 -13.33
N GLN A 66 7.67 -27.54 -13.33
CA GLN A 66 8.43 -28.73 -13.77
C GLN A 66 8.30 -29.85 -12.74
N THR A 67 8.30 -31.10 -13.22
CA THR A 67 8.22 -32.28 -12.35
C THR A 67 9.30 -33.31 -12.70
N TYR A 68 9.61 -34.16 -11.72
CA TYR A 68 10.39 -35.37 -11.94
C TYR A 68 9.75 -36.52 -11.16
N ASN A 69 9.43 -37.63 -11.84
CA ASN A 69 8.70 -38.76 -11.28
C ASN A 69 7.39 -38.34 -10.56
N ASN A 70 6.65 -37.37 -11.13
CA ASN A 70 5.43 -36.77 -10.58
C ASN A 70 5.65 -36.00 -9.25
N ILE A 71 6.86 -35.68 -8.90
CA ILE A 71 7.19 -34.77 -7.79
C ILE A 71 7.58 -33.43 -8.39
N LYS A 72 6.99 -32.33 -7.90
CA LYS A 72 7.28 -30.99 -8.37
C LYS A 72 8.71 -30.57 -8.02
N ILE A 73 9.32 -29.78 -8.90
CA ILE A 73 10.60 -29.13 -8.65
C ILE A 73 10.29 -27.69 -8.27
N ASP A 74 10.60 -27.34 -7.03
CA ASP A 74 10.41 -26.00 -6.53
C ASP A 74 11.33 -24.99 -7.24
N ASN A 75 10.91 -23.74 -7.36
CA ASN A 75 11.62 -22.70 -8.11
C ASN A 75 11.90 -23.06 -9.59
N SER A 76 11.26 -24.10 -10.13
CA SER A 76 11.33 -24.45 -11.54
C SER A 76 9.95 -24.38 -12.18
N TYR A 77 9.61 -23.19 -12.64
CA TYR A 77 8.29 -22.88 -13.20
C TYR A 77 8.40 -21.91 -14.34
N ILE A 78 7.37 -21.87 -15.19
CA ILE A 78 7.19 -20.90 -16.27
C ILE A 78 5.74 -20.47 -16.35
N TYR A 79 5.51 -19.24 -16.86
CA TYR A 79 4.19 -18.68 -17.11
C TYR A 79 3.82 -18.80 -18.58
N PHE A 80 2.67 -19.38 -18.88
CA PHE A 80 2.11 -19.37 -20.21
C PHE A 80 0.91 -18.44 -20.28
N TRP A 81 1.01 -17.40 -21.05
CA TRP A 81 -0.10 -16.49 -21.32
C TRP A 81 -0.82 -16.97 -22.58
N ILE A 82 -2.03 -17.49 -22.45
CA ILE A 82 -2.83 -17.96 -23.56
C ILE A 82 -3.95 -16.97 -23.83
N LYS A 83 -4.00 -16.44 -25.07
CA LYS A 83 -5.06 -15.56 -25.56
C LYS A 83 -5.56 -16.09 -26.89
N ASN A 84 -6.88 -16.21 -27.07
CA ASN A 84 -7.51 -16.75 -28.28
C ASN A 84 -6.96 -18.12 -28.71
N GLY A 85 -6.45 -18.87 -27.77
CA GLY A 85 -5.91 -20.21 -27.99
C GLY A 85 -4.45 -20.28 -28.38
N GLU A 86 -3.74 -19.18 -28.41
CA GLU A 86 -2.31 -19.11 -28.73
C GLU A 86 -1.50 -18.62 -27.52
N VAL A 87 -0.24 -19.10 -27.39
CA VAL A 87 0.71 -18.62 -26.40
C VAL A 87 1.29 -17.31 -26.92
N ILE A 88 1.06 -16.22 -26.20
CA ILE A 88 1.42 -14.86 -26.63
C ILE A 88 2.68 -14.29 -25.97
N ASN A 89 3.19 -14.92 -24.91
CA ASN A 89 4.45 -14.57 -24.27
C ASN A 89 5.60 -15.44 -24.78
N SER A 90 6.80 -15.17 -24.29
CA SER A 90 8.01 -15.94 -24.57
C SER A 90 8.49 -16.62 -23.28
N PRO A 91 7.86 -17.72 -22.85
CA PRO A 91 8.28 -18.39 -21.61
C PRO A 91 9.72 -18.89 -21.74
N GLU A 92 10.46 -18.81 -20.64
CA GLU A 92 11.85 -19.23 -20.53
C GLU A 92 12.04 -20.17 -19.35
N GLY A 93 12.98 -21.05 -19.48
CA GLY A 93 13.72 -21.76 -18.46
C GLY A 93 13.01 -22.75 -17.55
N PHE A 94 13.16 -24.04 -17.86
CA PHE A 94 13.13 -25.10 -16.86
C PHE A 94 14.58 -25.50 -16.49
N ILE A 95 14.73 -26.30 -15.44
CA ILE A 95 16.00 -26.91 -15.08
C ILE A 95 16.29 -28.06 -16.05
N SER A 96 17.46 -28.04 -16.68
CA SER A 96 17.90 -29.12 -17.59
C SER A 96 18.56 -30.30 -16.85
N ASN A 97 18.50 -31.49 -17.47
CA ASN A 97 19.17 -32.69 -17.00
C ASN A 97 18.79 -33.08 -15.56
N VAL A 98 17.52 -32.96 -15.23
CA VAL A 98 16.95 -33.17 -13.89
C VAL A 98 17.38 -34.52 -13.30
N ALA A 99 17.32 -35.59 -14.07
CA ALA A 99 17.67 -36.93 -13.61
C ALA A 99 19.10 -37.07 -13.05
N SER A 100 20.03 -36.25 -13.51
CA SER A 100 21.43 -36.25 -13.04
C SER A 100 21.65 -35.38 -11.81
N LYS A 101 20.66 -34.55 -11.43
CA LYS A 101 20.71 -33.59 -10.32
C LYS A 101 19.99 -34.10 -9.07
N VAL A 102 19.10 -35.09 -9.22
CA VAL A 102 18.28 -35.62 -8.13
C VAL A 102 19.11 -36.41 -7.15
N ASN A 103 19.01 -36.12 -5.85
CA ASN A 103 19.78 -36.82 -4.80
C ASN A 103 19.20 -38.20 -4.49
N ILE A 104 17.89 -38.30 -4.26
CA ILE A 104 17.16 -39.54 -3.96
C ILE A 104 15.77 -39.54 -4.56
N GLY A 105 15.20 -40.74 -4.79
CA GLY A 105 13.84 -40.90 -5.35
C GLY A 105 12.72 -41.12 -4.33
N SER A 106 13.05 -41.32 -3.05
CA SER A 106 12.09 -41.60 -1.98
C SER A 106 12.55 -41.01 -0.66
N PRO A 107 11.63 -40.46 0.16
CA PRO A 107 11.97 -39.84 1.43
C PRO A 107 12.42 -40.92 2.44
N ALA A 108 13.46 -40.59 3.23
CA ALA A 108 13.87 -41.40 4.37
C ALA A 108 13.07 -41.05 5.64
N LEU A 109 12.63 -39.78 5.75
CA LEU A 109 11.76 -39.31 6.83
C LEU A 109 10.32 -39.30 6.35
N GLY A 110 9.41 -39.83 7.17
CA GLY A 110 7.97 -39.66 6.95
C GLY A 110 7.52 -38.19 7.08
N VAL A 111 6.34 -37.88 6.53
CA VAL A 111 5.82 -36.51 6.55
C VAL A 111 5.64 -35.95 7.97
N VAL A 112 5.27 -36.77 8.96
CA VAL A 112 5.12 -36.36 10.36
C VAL A 112 6.46 -36.13 11.04
N ASP A 113 7.45 -37.00 10.78
CA ASP A 113 8.81 -36.88 11.35
C ASP A 113 9.52 -35.63 10.74
N GLY A 114 9.33 -35.41 9.45
CA GLY A 114 9.79 -34.19 8.79
C GLY A 114 9.18 -32.93 9.38
N PHE A 115 7.89 -32.93 9.70
CA PHE A 115 7.22 -31.79 10.36
C PHE A 115 7.77 -31.54 11.78
N SER A 116 7.99 -32.61 12.55
CA SER A 116 8.65 -32.48 13.86
C SER A 116 10.05 -31.86 13.73
N SER A 117 10.78 -32.22 12.66
CA SER A 117 12.07 -31.59 12.35
C SER A 117 11.92 -30.12 12.00
N ALA A 118 10.86 -29.72 11.24
CA ALA A 118 10.58 -28.34 10.93
C ALA A 118 10.34 -27.50 12.19
N LEU A 119 9.48 -27.95 13.10
CA LEU A 119 9.22 -27.28 14.37
C LEU A 119 10.51 -27.05 15.16
N LEU A 120 11.34 -28.09 15.29
CA LEU A 120 12.62 -28.00 16.00
C LEU A 120 13.59 -26.99 15.35
N LYS A 121 13.71 -27.00 14.01
CA LYS A 121 14.63 -26.13 13.28
C LYS A 121 14.18 -24.67 13.22
N LEU A 122 12.89 -24.44 13.36
CA LEU A 122 12.29 -23.10 13.44
C LEU A 122 12.23 -22.56 14.86
N ASN A 123 12.68 -23.35 15.87
CA ASN A 123 12.55 -23.05 17.31
C ASN A 123 11.09 -22.93 17.78
N GLU A 124 10.19 -23.63 17.11
CA GLU A 124 8.78 -23.66 17.46
C GLU A 124 8.51 -24.76 18.53
N ASN A 125 7.42 -24.58 19.28
CA ASN A 125 7.00 -25.58 20.24
C ASN A 125 6.63 -26.90 19.54
N ASN A 126 7.24 -27.98 19.94
CA ASN A 126 6.96 -29.29 19.38
C ASN A 126 5.68 -29.88 19.97
N PHE A 127 4.81 -30.39 19.10
CA PHE A 127 3.58 -31.09 19.47
C PHE A 127 3.36 -32.32 18.58
N ALA A 128 2.54 -33.23 19.04
CA ALA A 128 2.20 -34.42 18.26
C ALA A 128 1.25 -34.03 17.11
N SER A 129 1.66 -34.36 15.89
CA SER A 129 0.84 -34.18 14.68
C SER A 129 0.42 -35.52 14.10
N SER A 130 -0.70 -35.57 13.39
CA SER A 130 -1.24 -36.74 12.73
C SER A 130 -1.72 -36.39 11.33
N ILE A 131 -1.72 -37.38 10.41
CA ILE A 131 -2.23 -37.18 9.05
C ILE A 131 -3.75 -37.11 9.09
N LEU A 132 -4.30 -35.99 8.62
CA LEU A 132 -5.76 -35.78 8.47
C LEU A 132 -6.24 -36.27 7.10
N SER A 133 -5.46 -36.01 6.06
CA SER A 133 -5.74 -36.48 4.69
C SER A 133 -4.46 -36.56 3.86
N SER A 134 -4.51 -37.31 2.77
CA SER A 134 -3.41 -37.42 1.81
C SER A 134 -3.94 -37.62 0.39
N ASP A 135 -3.28 -36.97 -0.57
CA ASP A 135 -3.47 -37.20 -2.01
C ASP A 135 -2.10 -37.20 -2.69
N LYS A 136 -1.61 -38.34 -3.12
CA LYS A 136 -0.29 -38.52 -3.73
C LYS A 136 0.84 -37.97 -2.85
N ASN A 137 1.44 -36.85 -3.29
CA ASN A 137 2.56 -36.19 -2.60
C ASN A 137 2.10 -35.06 -1.66
N LYS A 138 0.80 -34.81 -1.53
CA LYS A 138 0.21 -33.77 -0.69
C LYS A 138 -0.48 -34.35 0.54
N PHE A 139 -0.28 -33.73 1.68
CA PHE A 139 -0.82 -34.17 2.97
C PHE A 139 -1.40 -32.96 3.71
N LYS A 140 -2.44 -33.21 4.51
CA LYS A 140 -2.86 -32.31 5.57
C LYS A 140 -2.59 -32.96 6.91
N LEU A 141 -1.92 -32.21 7.81
CA LEU A 141 -1.61 -32.70 9.15
C LEU A 141 -2.37 -31.85 10.18
N SER A 142 -2.59 -32.44 11.36
CA SER A 142 -3.13 -31.67 12.49
C SER A 142 -2.11 -30.67 13.01
N ASN A 143 -2.58 -29.46 13.39
CA ASN A 143 -1.73 -28.34 13.81
C ASN A 143 -1.96 -28.02 15.31
N GLY A 144 -1.73 -29.00 16.18
CA GLY A 144 -1.79 -28.80 17.62
C GLY A 144 -3.14 -28.29 18.11
N ALA A 145 -3.16 -27.17 18.80
CA ALA A 145 -4.36 -26.50 19.28
C ALA A 145 -5.16 -25.78 18.19
N LEU A 146 -4.54 -25.45 17.06
CA LEU A 146 -5.17 -24.80 15.91
C LEU A 146 -5.95 -25.82 15.08
N THR A 147 -7.14 -26.17 15.52
CA THR A 147 -7.93 -27.26 14.89
C THR A 147 -8.50 -26.89 13.54
N ASP A 148 -8.69 -25.58 13.27
CA ASP A 148 -9.23 -25.07 12.03
C ASP A 148 -8.14 -24.80 10.97
N ASP A 149 -6.88 -24.73 11.38
CA ASP A 149 -5.71 -24.43 10.54
C ASP A 149 -4.81 -25.64 10.40
N ALA A 150 -5.10 -26.52 9.45
CA ALA A 150 -4.27 -27.70 9.20
C ALA A 150 -2.90 -27.30 8.62
N VAL A 151 -1.87 -28.11 8.91
CA VAL A 151 -0.57 -28.02 8.23
C VAL A 151 -0.71 -28.58 6.83
N ASN A 152 -0.42 -27.79 5.80
CA ASN A 152 -0.26 -28.27 4.43
C ASN A 152 1.16 -28.78 4.24
N ALA A 153 1.31 -30.00 3.73
CA ALA A 153 2.61 -30.61 3.46
C ALA A 153 2.65 -31.21 2.06
N GLU A 154 3.74 -30.98 1.34
CA GLU A 154 3.95 -31.52 -0.01
C GLU A 154 5.38 -32.02 -0.17
N LEU A 155 5.57 -33.18 -0.82
CA LEU A 155 6.88 -33.68 -1.20
C LEU A 155 7.32 -33.00 -2.51
N VAL A 156 8.47 -32.32 -2.48
CA VAL A 156 9.01 -31.56 -3.61
C VAL A 156 10.52 -31.79 -3.76
N TYR A 157 11.08 -31.50 -4.92
CA TYR A 157 12.52 -31.33 -5.08
C TYR A 157 12.87 -29.85 -4.93
N PHE A 158 13.81 -29.55 -4.05
CA PHE A 158 14.31 -28.20 -3.81
C PHE A 158 15.71 -28.05 -4.41
N PRO A 159 15.97 -27.10 -5.32
CA PRO A 159 17.29 -26.85 -5.87
C PRO A 159 18.17 -26.14 -4.85
N ASN A 160 19.32 -26.74 -4.52
CA ASN A 160 20.31 -26.13 -3.66
C ASN A 160 21.20 -25.15 -4.45
N GLN A 161 22.09 -24.44 -3.76
CA GLN A 161 23.02 -23.47 -4.39
C GLN A 161 23.97 -24.10 -5.41
N ASN A 162 24.23 -25.40 -5.36
CA ASN A 162 25.05 -26.12 -6.34
C ASN A 162 24.24 -26.59 -7.55
N GLY A 163 22.93 -26.42 -7.55
CA GLY A 163 22.00 -26.87 -8.58
C GLY A 163 21.57 -28.33 -8.45
N ASP A 164 21.91 -29.00 -7.30
CA ASP A 164 21.40 -30.34 -7.00
C ASP A 164 19.95 -30.25 -6.51
N LEU A 165 19.15 -31.25 -6.84
CA LEU A 165 17.74 -31.33 -6.47
C LEU A 165 17.57 -32.21 -5.24
N ILE A 166 17.31 -31.60 -4.11
CA ILE A 166 17.16 -32.24 -2.81
C ILE A 166 15.71 -32.64 -2.59
N LEU A 167 15.40 -33.90 -2.40
CA LEU A 167 14.05 -34.34 -2.05
C LEU A 167 13.69 -33.80 -0.66
N SER A 168 12.60 -33.07 -0.57
CA SER A 168 12.27 -32.23 0.57
C SER A 168 10.80 -32.30 0.90
N TRP A 169 10.45 -32.18 2.16
CA TRP A 169 9.12 -31.87 2.62
C TRP A 169 8.93 -30.35 2.69
N SER A 170 7.97 -29.83 1.98
CA SER A 170 7.52 -28.44 2.07
C SER A 170 6.30 -28.36 2.98
N TYR A 171 6.40 -27.59 4.07
CA TYR A 171 5.31 -27.37 5.04
C TYR A 171 4.85 -25.95 4.99
N GLU A 172 3.53 -25.74 5.07
CA GLU A 172 2.89 -24.42 5.24
C GLU A 172 1.95 -24.51 6.44
N PHE A 173 2.21 -23.72 7.49
CA PHE A 173 1.46 -23.80 8.74
C PHE A 173 1.57 -22.54 9.60
N TYR A 174 0.48 -22.21 10.31
CA TYR A 174 0.51 -21.19 11.37
C TYR A 174 1.19 -21.74 12.63
N THR A 175 1.97 -20.90 13.29
CA THR A 175 2.50 -21.18 14.63
C THR A 175 1.39 -21.15 15.68
N GLN A 176 1.57 -21.82 16.82
CA GLN A 176 0.53 -21.93 17.86
C GLN A 176 0.19 -20.59 18.52
N ASN A 177 1.10 -19.61 18.46
CA ASN A 177 0.90 -18.24 18.93
C ASN A 177 0.48 -17.28 17.80
N GLY A 178 0.35 -17.76 16.56
CA GLY A 178 -0.06 -16.96 15.40
C GLY A 178 0.96 -15.97 14.87
N ASP A 179 2.12 -15.87 15.50
CA ASP A 179 3.15 -14.89 15.10
C ASP A 179 3.71 -15.15 13.70
N HIS A 180 3.65 -16.38 13.21
CA HIS A 180 4.20 -16.76 11.91
C HIS A 180 3.25 -17.66 11.12
N LEU A 181 3.26 -17.50 9.82
CA LEU A 181 2.80 -18.48 8.84
C LEU A 181 4.02 -18.99 8.09
N TRP A 182 4.61 -20.06 8.58
CA TRP A 182 5.81 -20.60 7.99
C TRP A 182 5.56 -21.38 6.71
N LYS A 183 6.34 -21.09 5.66
CA LYS A 183 6.58 -22.00 4.56
C LYS A 183 8.02 -22.50 4.71
N ALA A 184 8.18 -23.74 5.15
CA ALA A 184 9.48 -24.32 5.48
C ALA A 184 9.77 -25.56 4.64
N LYS A 185 11.01 -25.71 4.17
CA LYS A 185 11.48 -26.86 3.42
C LYS A 185 12.51 -27.64 4.21
N ILE A 186 12.23 -28.91 4.41
CA ILE A 186 13.02 -29.83 5.20
C ILE A 186 13.56 -30.94 4.30
N ASP A 187 14.84 -31.18 4.31
CA ASP A 187 15.47 -32.31 3.63
C ASP A 187 14.82 -33.60 4.09
N ALA A 188 14.17 -34.31 3.18
CA ALA A 188 13.46 -35.55 3.47
C ALA A 188 14.37 -36.74 3.80
N THR A 189 15.69 -36.53 3.74
CA THR A 189 16.70 -37.54 4.10
C THR A 189 17.15 -37.41 5.55
N ASN A 190 17.42 -36.21 6.03
CA ASN A 190 18.14 -35.97 7.28
C ASN A 190 17.47 -34.94 8.21
N GLY A 191 16.36 -34.31 7.79
CA GLY A 191 15.60 -33.33 8.61
C GLY A 191 16.25 -31.96 8.72
N ASN A 192 17.23 -31.62 7.90
CA ASN A 192 17.80 -30.27 7.87
C ASN A 192 16.87 -29.27 7.22
N LEU A 193 16.84 -28.06 7.77
CA LEU A 193 16.14 -26.93 7.18
C LEU A 193 16.91 -26.44 5.93
N LEU A 194 16.23 -26.38 4.81
CA LEU A 194 16.77 -25.92 3.53
C LEU A 194 16.33 -24.49 3.23
N GLU A 195 15.09 -24.14 3.54
CA GLU A 195 14.52 -22.82 3.33
C GLU A 195 13.41 -22.56 4.35
N LYS A 196 13.26 -21.31 4.73
CA LYS A 196 12.09 -20.82 5.48
C LYS A 196 11.66 -19.47 4.96
N ILE A 197 10.36 -19.29 4.84
CA ILE A 197 9.72 -18.02 4.46
C ILE A 197 8.58 -17.79 5.45
N ASP A 198 8.48 -16.56 5.99
CA ASP A 198 7.31 -16.13 6.73
C ASP A 198 6.32 -15.47 5.77
N LEU A 199 5.11 -16.00 5.69
CA LEU A 199 4.05 -15.49 4.81
C LEU A 199 3.15 -14.46 5.51
N VAL A 200 3.51 -13.99 6.71
CA VAL A 200 2.82 -12.90 7.40
C VAL A 200 3.43 -11.57 6.94
N HIS A 201 2.64 -10.76 6.26
CA HIS A 201 2.98 -9.38 5.99
C HIS A 201 2.65 -8.54 7.21
N ARG A 202 3.67 -7.90 7.82
CA ARG A 202 3.53 -7.10 9.04
C ARG A 202 3.72 -5.63 8.74
N CYS A 203 2.75 -4.83 9.12
CA CYS A 203 2.80 -3.38 9.07
C CYS A 203 3.22 -2.83 10.43
N THR A 204 4.44 -3.15 10.88
CA THR A 204 4.95 -2.67 12.18
C THR A 204 5.35 -1.20 12.09
N PHE A 205 4.61 -0.33 12.76
CA PHE A 205 4.83 1.11 12.80
C PHE A 205 5.29 1.53 14.20
N GLY A 206 6.54 1.26 14.52
CA GLY A 206 7.11 1.60 15.84
C GLY A 206 8.19 2.67 15.76
N PRO A 207 8.59 3.26 16.90
CA PRO A 207 9.63 4.29 16.96
C PRO A 207 11.04 3.82 16.56
N LYS A 208 11.19 2.60 16.03
CA LYS A 208 12.47 2.08 15.53
C LYS A 208 12.74 2.45 14.07
N HIS A 209 11.73 2.91 13.33
CA HIS A 209 11.92 3.44 12.00
C HIS A 209 12.24 4.93 12.10
N ASP A 210 13.50 5.27 12.03
CA ASP A 210 13.94 6.67 11.92
C ASP A 210 13.64 7.18 10.51
N HIS A 211 12.44 7.72 10.31
CA HIS A 211 12.03 8.40 9.09
C HIS A 211 12.78 9.74 8.90
N SER A 212 13.99 9.88 9.43
CA SER A 212 14.79 11.11 9.35
C SER A 212 15.18 11.49 7.92
N ALA A 213 15.11 10.56 6.98
CA ALA A 213 15.26 10.83 5.54
C ALA A 213 13.98 11.43 4.92
N CYS A 214 12.81 11.17 5.51
CA CYS A 214 11.54 11.72 5.05
C CYS A 214 11.28 13.06 5.74
N LYS A 215 11.48 14.15 5.03
CA LYS A 215 11.24 15.52 5.53
C LYS A 215 9.73 15.80 5.55
N PRO A 216 9.03 15.75 6.71
CA PRO A 216 7.64 16.16 6.73
C PRO A 216 7.56 17.68 6.62
N ASN A 217 6.92 18.15 5.58
CA ASN A 217 6.51 19.56 5.50
C ASN A 217 5.29 19.74 6.41
N VAL A 218 5.55 20.05 7.68
CA VAL A 218 4.51 20.09 8.71
C VAL A 218 3.93 21.49 8.78
N ASN A 219 2.90 21.74 8.00
CA ASN A 219 2.04 22.90 8.24
C ASN A 219 1.20 22.68 9.51
N SER A 220 0.99 23.73 10.29
CA SER A 220 0.25 23.73 11.56
C SER A 220 -1.04 22.92 11.51
N PHE A 221 -1.17 21.91 12.35
CA PHE A 221 -2.32 21.03 12.41
C PHE A 221 -3.39 21.57 13.37
N ASN A 222 -4.61 21.68 12.88
CA ASN A 222 -5.77 21.82 13.76
C ASN A 222 -6.11 20.46 14.37
N SER A 223 -6.45 20.45 15.67
CA SER A 223 -6.82 19.22 16.37
C SER A 223 -8.03 18.55 15.69
N SER A 224 -7.91 17.26 15.38
CA SER A 224 -9.03 16.46 14.86
C SER A 224 -10.10 16.33 15.95
N LYS A 225 -11.36 16.53 15.55
CA LYS A 225 -12.53 16.28 16.40
C LYS A 225 -13.20 15.02 15.94
N LEU A 226 -13.54 14.15 16.87
CA LEU A 226 -14.45 13.04 16.56
C LEU A 226 -15.80 13.59 16.12
N PHE A 227 -16.35 13.04 15.06
CA PHE A 227 -17.74 13.28 14.71
C PHE A 227 -18.63 12.60 15.74
N LYS A 228 -19.59 13.35 16.29
CA LYS A 228 -20.59 12.78 17.21
C LYS A 228 -21.52 11.85 16.44
N GLU A 229 -21.78 10.70 17.01
CA GLU A 229 -22.83 9.81 16.51
C GLU A 229 -24.20 10.50 16.63
N GLU A 230 -24.94 10.52 15.52
CA GLU A 230 -26.34 10.94 15.56
C GLU A 230 -27.19 9.74 15.95
N SER A 231 -27.98 9.88 17.02
CA SER A 231 -28.95 8.87 17.40
C SER A 231 -30.19 8.99 16.50
N VAL A 232 -30.07 8.45 15.28
CA VAL A 232 -31.24 8.29 14.41
C VAL A 232 -31.97 7.04 14.83
N GLN A 233 -33.17 7.18 15.37
CA GLN A 233 -34.11 6.05 15.55
C GLN A 233 -34.57 5.59 14.16
N THR A 234 -33.93 4.55 13.64
CA THR A 234 -34.34 3.91 12.39
C THR A 234 -35.42 2.90 12.69
N VAL A 235 -36.55 2.97 11.98
CA VAL A 235 -37.56 1.89 12.02
C VAL A 235 -36.99 0.73 11.23
N LEU A 236 -36.60 -0.35 11.91
CA LEU A 236 -36.03 -1.54 11.31
C LEU A 236 -37.08 -2.30 10.51
N THR A 237 -36.78 -2.62 9.27
CA THR A 237 -37.66 -3.43 8.41
C THR A 237 -37.29 -4.91 8.57
N PRO A 238 -38.26 -5.82 8.76
CA PRO A 238 -37.98 -7.24 8.85
C PRO A 238 -37.24 -7.80 7.64
N GLY A 239 -36.25 -8.64 7.89
CA GLY A 239 -35.43 -9.25 6.85
C GLY A 239 -34.29 -8.36 6.37
N THR A 240 -33.91 -7.32 7.10
CA THR A 240 -32.79 -6.45 6.81
C THR A 240 -31.61 -6.72 7.74
N THR A 241 -30.41 -6.51 7.23
CA THR A 241 -29.16 -6.46 7.98
C THR A 241 -28.74 -5.01 8.21
N ASN A 242 -28.33 -4.65 9.42
CA ASN A 242 -27.95 -3.30 9.79
C ASN A 242 -26.63 -3.31 10.55
N TYR A 243 -25.73 -2.39 10.23
CA TYR A 243 -24.40 -2.28 10.83
C TYR A 243 -24.11 -0.82 11.18
N ARG A 244 -23.80 -0.53 12.45
CA ARG A 244 -23.30 0.79 12.85
C ARG A 244 -21.78 0.82 12.72
N VAL A 245 -21.30 1.44 11.64
CA VAL A 245 -19.91 1.38 11.18
C VAL A 245 -19.47 2.72 10.62
N ILE A 246 -18.17 2.89 10.43
CA ILE A 246 -17.62 3.96 9.58
C ILE A 246 -18.01 3.64 8.12
N PRO A 247 -18.62 4.55 7.38
CA PRO A 247 -18.93 4.29 5.98
C PRO A 247 -17.67 3.92 5.18
N TRP A 248 -17.78 2.95 4.31
CA TRP A 248 -16.67 2.27 3.63
C TRP A 248 -15.63 3.19 2.95
N ASN A 249 -16.02 4.39 2.56
CA ASN A 249 -15.18 5.36 1.86
C ASN A 249 -14.67 6.49 2.76
N TYR A 250 -14.74 6.31 4.07
CA TYR A 250 -14.13 7.19 5.07
C TYR A 250 -13.14 6.39 5.91
N GLU A 251 -11.99 6.98 6.18
CA GLU A 251 -10.91 6.29 6.87
C GLU A 251 -11.30 5.93 8.30
N SER A 252 -11.92 6.86 9.04
CA SER A 252 -12.02 6.67 10.48
C SER A 252 -13.07 7.57 11.14
N PRO A 253 -13.27 7.46 12.47
CA PRO A 253 -14.10 8.39 13.24
C PRO A 253 -13.63 9.86 13.17
N PHE A 254 -12.42 10.13 12.71
CA PHE A 254 -11.94 11.50 12.46
C PHE A 254 -12.44 12.06 11.12
N HIS A 255 -12.87 11.22 10.21
CA HIS A 255 -13.30 11.59 8.86
C HIS A 255 -14.83 11.59 8.71
N SER A 256 -15.53 10.75 9.46
CA SER A 256 -16.99 10.65 9.45
C SER A 256 -17.52 10.09 10.76
N ALA A 257 -18.74 10.48 11.12
CA ALA A 257 -19.49 9.77 12.15
C ALA A 257 -19.80 8.35 11.68
N ARG A 258 -19.89 7.42 12.62
CA ARG A 258 -20.42 6.08 12.36
C ARG A 258 -21.89 6.18 11.96
N GLN A 259 -22.30 5.43 10.97
CA GLN A 259 -23.64 5.42 10.43
C GLN A 259 -24.26 4.02 10.55
N LEU A 260 -25.57 3.96 10.71
CA LEU A 260 -26.30 2.69 10.62
C LEU A 260 -26.57 2.40 9.13
N ILE A 261 -25.77 1.52 8.54
CA ILE A 261 -25.89 1.11 7.15
C ILE A 261 -26.81 -0.09 7.06
N THR A 262 -27.84 0.00 6.20
CA THR A 262 -28.83 -1.07 6.02
C THR A 262 -28.60 -1.81 4.72
N ASN A 263 -28.57 -3.13 4.77
CA ASN A 263 -28.39 -4.05 3.64
C ASN A 263 -27.24 -3.59 2.70
N PRO A 264 -26.00 -3.41 3.18
CA PRO A 264 -24.89 -2.93 2.36
C PRO A 264 -24.63 -3.87 1.16
N GLU A 265 -24.86 -5.18 1.33
CA GLU A 265 -24.78 -6.20 0.28
C GLU A 265 -25.88 -6.10 -0.79
N ALA A 266 -26.95 -5.38 -0.50
CA ALA A 266 -28.13 -5.24 -1.35
C ALA A 266 -28.44 -3.78 -1.73
N THR A 267 -27.54 -2.83 -1.46
CA THR A 267 -27.80 -1.42 -1.80
C THR A 267 -27.94 -1.22 -3.31
N THR A 268 -28.76 -0.25 -3.72
CA THR A 268 -29.05 0.00 -5.15
C THR A 268 -27.83 0.34 -5.99
N ALA A 269 -26.79 0.89 -5.39
CA ALA A 269 -25.51 1.14 -6.06
C ALA A 269 -24.69 -0.16 -6.28
N LEU A 270 -24.92 -1.16 -5.44
CA LEU A 270 -24.21 -2.43 -5.42
C LEU A 270 -25.06 -3.58 -5.97
N ALA A 271 -26.38 -3.43 -6.00
CA ALA A 271 -27.36 -4.52 -6.09
C ALA A 271 -27.14 -5.56 -7.21
N PRO A 272 -26.80 -5.28 -8.46
CA PRO A 272 -26.54 -6.34 -9.43
C PRO A 272 -25.23 -7.08 -9.19
N LEU A 273 -24.30 -6.50 -8.44
CA LEU A 273 -22.92 -6.89 -8.36
C LEU A 273 -22.60 -7.51 -7.00
N ALA A 274 -23.11 -6.95 -5.91
CA ALA A 274 -23.04 -7.58 -4.60
C ALA A 274 -23.73 -8.95 -4.61
N VAL A 275 -24.85 -9.08 -5.33
CA VAL A 275 -25.50 -10.38 -5.56
C VAL A 275 -24.61 -11.36 -6.31
N ALA A 276 -23.71 -10.88 -7.19
CA ALA A 276 -22.73 -11.75 -7.86
C ALA A 276 -21.60 -12.17 -6.91
N ALA A 277 -21.09 -11.23 -6.12
CA ALA A 277 -20.01 -11.48 -5.16
C ALA A 277 -20.48 -12.26 -3.93
N SER A 278 -21.65 -11.90 -3.38
CA SER A 278 -22.24 -12.52 -2.18
C SER A 278 -23.68 -12.96 -2.42
N PRO A 279 -23.91 -14.00 -3.27
CA PRO A 279 -25.25 -14.35 -3.75
C PRO A 279 -26.22 -14.82 -2.65
N ASN A 280 -25.72 -15.26 -1.51
CA ASN A 280 -26.51 -15.65 -0.35
C ASN A 280 -26.46 -14.60 0.80
N GLY A 281 -25.92 -13.40 0.54
CA GLY A 281 -25.64 -12.39 1.56
C GLY A 281 -24.38 -12.74 2.38
N TRP A 282 -24.00 -11.83 3.28
CA TRP A 282 -22.74 -11.97 4.03
C TRP A 282 -22.77 -13.03 5.13
N HIS A 283 -23.94 -13.34 5.68
CA HIS A 283 -24.10 -14.24 6.83
C HIS A 283 -24.51 -15.68 6.46
N ASN A 284 -24.23 -16.11 5.24
CA ASN A 284 -24.66 -17.44 4.79
C ASN A 284 -23.55 -18.13 3.98
N THR A 285 -23.13 -19.29 4.45
CA THR A 285 -22.05 -20.10 3.84
C THR A 285 -22.57 -21.25 2.98
N ASN A 286 -23.86 -21.28 2.62
CA ASN A 286 -24.40 -22.34 1.78
C ASN A 286 -23.83 -22.28 0.36
N ASN A 287 -23.32 -23.41 -0.13
CA ASN A 287 -22.70 -23.47 -1.46
C ASN A 287 -23.73 -23.47 -2.62
N THR A 288 -25.03 -23.53 -2.31
CA THR A 288 -26.09 -23.39 -3.30
C THR A 288 -26.67 -21.98 -3.26
N ILE A 289 -26.68 -21.28 -4.39
CA ILE A 289 -27.26 -19.94 -4.51
C ILE A 289 -28.77 -20.01 -4.19
N GLY A 290 -29.22 -19.13 -3.29
CA GLY A 290 -30.57 -19.12 -2.74
C GLY A 290 -30.82 -20.21 -1.71
N GLY A 291 -29.81 -21.03 -1.38
CA GLY A 291 -29.88 -22.04 -0.33
C GLY A 291 -29.56 -21.47 1.06
N GLY A 292 -29.89 -22.24 2.08
CA GLY A 292 -29.53 -21.93 3.47
C GLY A 292 -30.20 -22.90 4.44
N THR A 293 -29.48 -23.18 5.51
CA THR A 293 -29.93 -23.99 6.65
C THR A 293 -29.49 -23.35 7.95
N ALA A 294 -30.02 -23.76 9.08
CA ALA A 294 -29.59 -23.27 10.39
C ALA A 294 -28.07 -23.48 10.64
N ALA A 295 -27.47 -24.47 9.97
CA ALA A 295 -26.03 -24.73 10.08
C ALA A 295 -25.15 -23.84 9.16
N THR A 296 -25.76 -23.13 8.18
CA THR A 296 -25.06 -22.29 7.22
C THR A 296 -25.43 -20.81 7.31
N GLN A 297 -26.40 -20.48 8.18
CA GLN A 297 -26.88 -19.13 8.41
C GLN A 297 -26.49 -18.66 9.80
N PHE A 298 -25.81 -17.56 9.92
CA PHE A 298 -25.25 -17.05 11.16
C PHE A 298 -25.96 -15.78 11.59
N ASN A 299 -26.11 -15.61 12.90
CA ASN A 299 -26.62 -14.38 13.50
C ASN A 299 -25.54 -13.56 14.21
N TYR A 300 -24.29 -13.84 13.90
CA TYR A 300 -23.10 -13.17 14.41
C TYR A 300 -22.13 -12.84 13.25
N THR A 301 -21.03 -12.20 13.55
CA THR A 301 -20.05 -11.71 12.55
C THR A 301 -19.27 -12.85 11.85
N ASN A 302 -20.01 -13.79 11.28
CA ASN A 302 -19.51 -14.89 10.48
C ASN A 302 -20.31 -15.04 9.19
N GLY A 303 -19.63 -15.45 8.11
CA GLY A 303 -20.26 -15.65 6.82
C GLY A 303 -19.36 -16.25 5.75
N ASN A 304 -19.73 -16.01 4.49
CA ASN A 304 -19.00 -16.62 3.38
C ASN A 304 -17.61 -16.03 3.16
N ASN A 305 -17.43 -14.73 3.42
CA ASN A 305 -16.23 -13.99 3.03
C ASN A 305 -15.29 -13.78 4.24
N VAL A 306 -15.84 -13.64 5.43
CA VAL A 306 -15.09 -13.33 6.64
C VAL A 306 -15.76 -13.89 7.89
N PHE A 307 -14.94 -14.29 8.85
CA PHE A 307 -15.30 -14.50 10.24
C PHE A 307 -14.53 -13.50 11.11
N ALA A 308 -15.21 -12.49 11.66
CA ALA A 308 -14.62 -11.49 12.53
C ALA A 308 -14.93 -11.79 14.01
N LYS A 309 -13.88 -11.77 14.83
CA LYS A 309 -13.92 -12.07 16.28
C LYS A 309 -12.82 -11.27 16.99
N ASP A 310 -12.80 -11.26 18.32
CA ASP A 310 -11.61 -10.81 19.04
C ASP A 310 -10.56 -11.93 19.16
N ASP A 311 -9.30 -11.52 19.44
CA ASP A 311 -8.22 -12.40 19.89
C ASP A 311 -7.36 -11.69 20.94
N PHE A 312 -7.97 -11.25 22.02
CA PHE A 312 -7.34 -10.44 23.06
C PHE A 312 -6.09 -11.07 23.68
N ASP A 313 -5.99 -12.37 23.71
CA ASP A 313 -4.89 -13.13 24.29
C ASP A 313 -3.90 -13.67 23.23
N SER A 314 -4.11 -13.31 21.97
CA SER A 314 -3.24 -13.66 20.82
C SER A 314 -2.94 -15.15 20.73
N ASN A 315 -3.96 -15.99 20.92
CA ASN A 315 -3.81 -17.44 20.88
C ASN A 315 -4.38 -18.07 19.59
N ASN A 316 -4.99 -17.26 18.71
CA ASN A 316 -5.61 -17.62 17.42
C ASN A 316 -6.74 -18.66 17.53
N THR A 317 -7.23 -18.92 18.74
CA THR A 317 -8.30 -19.90 19.01
C THR A 317 -9.43 -19.24 19.78
N GLY A 318 -10.66 -19.75 19.62
CA GLY A 318 -11.80 -19.20 20.34
C GLY A 318 -12.14 -17.76 19.91
N GLY A 319 -12.17 -16.84 20.87
CA GLY A 319 -12.60 -15.45 20.71
C GLY A 319 -14.10 -15.24 20.89
N THR A 320 -14.50 -14.00 21.14
CA THR A 320 -15.90 -13.60 21.20
C THR A 320 -16.32 -12.82 19.96
N TYR A 321 -17.60 -12.79 19.69
CA TYR A 321 -18.16 -12.11 18.53
C TYR A 321 -19.54 -11.55 18.84
N PRO A 322 -19.92 -10.38 18.33
CA PRO A 322 -21.23 -9.80 18.55
C PRO A 322 -22.32 -10.55 17.79
N THR A 323 -23.53 -10.52 18.33
CA THR A 323 -24.73 -11.11 17.70
C THR A 323 -25.70 -10.03 17.28
N GLY A 324 -26.29 -10.17 16.08
CA GLY A 324 -27.22 -9.20 15.49
C GLY A 324 -28.70 -9.51 15.76
N GLY A 325 -29.00 -10.53 16.55
CA GLY A 325 -30.41 -10.95 16.82
C GLY A 325 -30.76 -12.24 16.11
N THR A 326 -31.82 -12.29 15.34
CA THR A 326 -32.34 -13.52 14.72
C THR A 326 -32.31 -13.39 13.20
N TYR A 327 -31.58 -14.29 12.54
CA TYR A 327 -31.52 -14.35 11.08
C TYR A 327 -32.94 -14.52 10.48
N PRO A 328 -33.30 -13.83 9.38
CA PRO A 328 -32.47 -12.93 8.55
C PRO A 328 -32.52 -11.45 8.97
N SER A 329 -33.15 -11.09 10.07
CA SER A 329 -33.22 -9.71 10.54
C SER A 329 -32.12 -9.47 11.56
N LEU A 330 -30.98 -8.94 11.12
CA LEU A 330 -29.80 -8.75 11.95
C LEU A 330 -29.53 -7.26 12.18
N THR A 331 -29.12 -6.89 13.39
CA THR A 331 -28.74 -5.51 13.72
C THR A 331 -27.52 -5.52 14.63
N PHE A 332 -26.42 -5.03 14.10
CA PHE A 332 -25.16 -4.87 14.78
C PHE A 332 -24.96 -3.37 15.09
N ASP A 333 -25.68 -2.90 16.11
CA ASP A 333 -25.67 -1.50 16.54
C ASP A 333 -25.10 -1.39 17.96
N PHE A 334 -23.78 -1.29 18.05
CA PHE A 334 -23.05 -1.25 19.31
C PHE A 334 -22.42 0.12 19.53
N THR A 335 -22.36 0.55 20.78
CA THR A 335 -21.80 1.85 21.15
C THR A 335 -20.29 1.85 20.99
N TYR A 336 -19.75 2.93 20.42
CA TYR A 336 -18.35 3.28 20.42
C TYR A 336 -18.11 4.46 21.36
N GLY A 337 -17.30 4.28 22.37
CA GLY A 337 -17.07 5.31 23.39
C GLY A 337 -16.19 6.47 22.96
N GLY A 338 -15.52 6.34 21.83
CA GLY A 338 -14.56 7.35 21.34
C GLY A 338 -13.20 7.26 22.02
N ASN A 339 -12.35 8.23 21.71
CA ASN A 339 -11.03 8.36 22.33
C ASN A 339 -11.15 8.59 23.84
N GLY A 340 -10.27 7.99 24.61
CA GLY A 340 -10.26 8.10 26.07
C GLY A 340 -11.14 7.05 26.77
N VAL A 341 -11.82 6.17 26.03
CA VAL A 341 -12.56 5.03 26.56
C VAL A 341 -11.78 3.74 26.29
N ALA A 342 -11.72 2.85 27.27
CA ALA A 342 -10.97 1.60 27.15
C ALA A 342 -11.50 0.75 25.96
N PRO A 343 -10.65 0.31 25.00
CA PRO A 343 -11.07 -0.44 23.82
C PRO A 343 -11.88 -1.69 24.11
N SER A 344 -11.57 -2.41 25.19
CA SER A 344 -12.32 -3.59 25.63
C SER A 344 -13.80 -3.33 25.92
N THR A 345 -14.22 -2.07 26.17
CA THR A 345 -15.62 -1.71 26.46
C THR A 345 -16.48 -1.60 25.21
N TYR A 346 -15.86 -1.51 24.01
CA TYR A 346 -16.56 -1.38 22.73
C TYR A 346 -16.11 -2.41 21.67
N ALA A 347 -15.52 -3.53 22.08
CA ALA A 347 -15.03 -4.57 21.19
C ALA A 347 -16.11 -5.05 20.18
N SER A 348 -17.38 -5.16 20.60
CA SER A 348 -18.47 -5.51 19.67
C SER A 348 -18.63 -4.50 18.52
N ALA A 349 -18.39 -3.21 18.76
CA ALA A 349 -18.41 -2.19 17.72
C ALA A 349 -17.19 -2.31 16.79
N ALA A 350 -16.01 -2.59 17.35
CA ALA A 350 -14.76 -2.84 16.62
C ALA A 350 -14.91 -4.04 15.67
N ILE A 351 -15.30 -5.20 16.20
CA ILE A 351 -15.53 -6.43 15.42
C ILE A 351 -16.57 -6.21 14.31
N THR A 352 -17.63 -5.42 14.60
CA THR A 352 -18.65 -5.09 13.60
C THR A 352 -18.06 -4.27 12.45
N ASN A 353 -17.23 -3.28 12.74
CA ASN A 353 -16.57 -2.47 11.72
C ASN A 353 -15.60 -3.32 10.88
N LEU A 354 -14.82 -4.17 11.53
CA LEU A 354 -13.89 -5.10 10.90
C LEU A 354 -14.62 -6.09 9.97
N PHE A 355 -15.72 -6.69 10.42
CA PHE A 355 -16.58 -7.56 9.60
C PHE A 355 -17.12 -6.82 8.38
N TYR A 356 -17.67 -5.62 8.58
CA TYR A 356 -18.24 -4.80 7.52
C TYR A 356 -17.21 -4.45 6.45
N GLN A 357 -16.04 -3.91 6.84
CA GLN A 357 -15.04 -3.44 5.89
C GLN A 357 -14.41 -4.60 5.10
N ASN A 358 -14.17 -5.76 5.73
CA ASN A 358 -13.70 -6.95 5.03
C ASN A 358 -14.68 -7.42 3.94
N ASN A 359 -15.99 -7.43 4.25
CA ASN A 359 -17.02 -7.78 3.26
C ASN A 359 -17.10 -6.75 2.12
N ILE A 360 -16.94 -5.45 2.41
CA ILE A 360 -16.86 -4.41 1.38
C ILE A 360 -15.65 -4.65 0.46
N MET A 361 -14.48 -4.95 1.01
CA MET A 361 -13.28 -5.27 0.24
C MET A 361 -13.51 -6.46 -0.67
N HIS A 362 -14.10 -7.55 -0.14
CA HIS A 362 -14.44 -8.72 -0.91
C HIS A 362 -15.36 -8.37 -2.08
N ASP A 363 -16.51 -7.74 -1.81
CA ASP A 363 -17.54 -7.47 -2.83
C ASP A 363 -17.05 -6.45 -3.87
N LEU A 364 -16.23 -5.48 -3.46
CA LEU A 364 -15.63 -4.49 -4.36
C LEU A 364 -14.64 -5.14 -5.33
N TRP A 365 -13.63 -5.83 -4.82
CA TRP A 365 -12.55 -6.38 -5.65
C TRP A 365 -13.00 -7.58 -6.47
N TYR A 366 -14.07 -8.26 -6.05
CA TYR A 366 -14.75 -9.26 -6.89
C TYR A 366 -15.14 -8.69 -8.24
N GLN A 367 -15.67 -7.46 -8.28
CA GLN A 367 -16.10 -6.80 -9.52
C GLN A 367 -14.93 -6.50 -10.48
N TYR A 368 -13.73 -6.38 -9.96
CA TYR A 368 -12.52 -6.18 -10.73
C TYR A 368 -11.80 -7.48 -11.09
N GLY A 369 -12.34 -8.63 -10.67
CA GLY A 369 -11.89 -9.94 -11.06
C GLY A 369 -11.05 -10.68 -10.01
N PHE A 370 -11.07 -10.25 -8.74
CA PHE A 370 -10.63 -11.07 -7.63
C PHE A 370 -11.80 -11.95 -7.16
N ASN A 371 -12.10 -12.94 -7.95
CA ASN A 371 -13.24 -13.86 -7.79
C ASN A 371 -12.76 -15.30 -7.53
N GLU A 372 -13.71 -16.23 -7.43
CA GLU A 372 -13.44 -17.62 -7.07
C GLU A 372 -12.41 -18.27 -8.00
N ALA A 373 -12.55 -18.07 -9.33
CA ALA A 373 -11.59 -18.59 -10.29
C ALA A 373 -10.19 -18.00 -10.14
N ASN A 374 -10.07 -16.83 -9.52
CA ASN A 374 -8.82 -16.13 -9.23
C ASN A 374 -8.45 -16.20 -7.76
N ARG A 375 -8.93 -17.22 -7.03
CA ARG A 375 -8.53 -17.57 -5.66
C ARG A 375 -8.86 -16.51 -4.61
N ASN A 376 -10.06 -15.91 -4.69
CA ASN A 376 -10.55 -15.02 -3.64
C ASN A 376 -10.84 -15.78 -2.33
N PHE A 377 -11.22 -15.05 -1.29
CA PHE A 377 -11.39 -15.59 0.06
C PHE A 377 -12.86 -15.90 0.34
N GLN A 378 -13.22 -17.20 0.29
CA GLN A 378 -14.60 -17.63 0.51
C GLN A 378 -14.71 -19.00 1.17
N LYS A 379 -15.71 -19.15 2.05
CA LYS A 379 -16.08 -20.46 2.59
C LYS A 379 -16.69 -21.37 1.54
N ALA A 380 -17.52 -20.81 0.66
CA ALA A 380 -18.21 -21.52 -0.41
C ALA A 380 -18.03 -20.80 -1.75
N ASN A 381 -17.55 -21.49 -2.76
CA ASN A 381 -17.23 -20.95 -4.09
C ASN A 381 -18.34 -21.16 -5.13
N TYR A 382 -19.51 -21.69 -4.74
CA TYR A 382 -20.67 -21.86 -5.62
C TYR A 382 -20.40 -22.63 -6.92
N GLY A 383 -19.33 -23.42 -6.97
CA GLY A 383 -18.88 -24.14 -8.18
C GLY A 383 -18.27 -23.27 -9.27
N ARG A 384 -17.81 -22.04 -8.93
CA ARG A 384 -17.27 -21.06 -9.88
C ARG A 384 -15.74 -21.10 -10.03
N GLY A 385 -15.08 -22.09 -9.48
CA GLY A 385 -13.62 -22.28 -9.53
C GLY A 385 -12.93 -22.02 -8.19
N GLY A 386 -11.59 -22.05 -8.19
CA GLY A 386 -10.79 -21.93 -6.99
C GLY A 386 -11.03 -23.03 -5.94
N ASN A 387 -10.33 -22.96 -4.82
CA ASN A 387 -10.56 -23.82 -3.67
C ASN A 387 -11.39 -23.04 -2.62
N ALA A 388 -12.44 -23.68 -2.13
CA ALA A 388 -13.27 -23.14 -1.05
C ALA A 388 -12.66 -23.39 0.33
N ASN A 389 -13.31 -22.90 1.38
CA ASN A 389 -12.95 -23.02 2.80
C ASN A 389 -11.83 -22.09 3.26
N ASP A 390 -11.70 -20.95 2.65
CA ASP A 390 -10.70 -19.95 2.96
C ASP A 390 -11.28 -18.52 3.20
N PRO A 391 -12.39 -18.36 3.96
CA PRO A 391 -12.82 -17.03 4.35
C PRO A 391 -11.75 -16.37 5.23
N VAL A 392 -11.69 -15.05 5.20
CA VAL A 392 -10.77 -14.32 6.07
C VAL A 392 -11.15 -14.56 7.55
N THR A 393 -10.20 -14.96 8.38
CA THR A 393 -10.32 -14.87 9.84
C THR A 393 -9.79 -13.49 10.23
N ALA A 394 -10.69 -12.61 10.71
CA ALA A 394 -10.33 -11.24 11.07
C ALA A 394 -10.40 -11.08 12.58
N GLU A 395 -9.27 -10.75 13.21
CA GLU A 395 -9.08 -10.73 14.66
C GLU A 395 -8.92 -9.29 15.15
N ALA A 396 -9.90 -8.83 15.92
CA ALA A 396 -9.96 -7.49 16.46
C ALA A 396 -9.21 -7.38 17.78
N GLN A 397 -8.51 -6.25 18.01
CA GLN A 397 -7.79 -5.92 19.22
C GLN A 397 -6.85 -7.04 19.69
N ASP A 398 -6.18 -7.70 18.72
CA ASP A 398 -5.31 -8.85 18.95
C ASP A 398 -4.25 -8.54 20.01
N GLY A 399 -4.03 -9.49 20.94
CA GLY A 399 -3.02 -9.39 21.97
C GLY A 399 -3.19 -8.22 22.95
N SER A 400 -4.37 -7.58 22.97
CA SER A 400 -4.61 -6.39 23.80
C SER A 400 -4.58 -6.64 25.30
N THR A 401 -4.77 -7.89 25.75
CA THR A 401 -4.75 -8.26 27.17
C THR A 401 -3.49 -8.96 27.62
N LEU A 402 -2.50 -9.11 26.73
CA LEU A 402 -1.20 -9.65 27.09
C LEU A 402 -0.52 -8.76 28.15
N ALA A 403 0.36 -9.35 28.95
CA ALA A 403 1.16 -8.60 29.93
C ALA A 403 1.98 -7.48 29.28
N THR A 404 2.43 -7.70 28.05
CA THR A 404 2.94 -6.67 27.14
C THR A 404 2.05 -6.72 25.91
N PRO A 405 1.08 -5.79 25.77
CA PRO A 405 0.15 -5.80 24.65
C PRO A 405 0.88 -5.64 23.30
N ASN A 406 0.36 -6.33 22.30
CA ASN A 406 0.75 -6.10 20.91
C ASN A 406 0.17 -4.75 20.46
N LEU A 407 1.02 -3.83 20.02
CA LEU A 407 0.63 -2.46 19.67
C LEU A 407 1.26 -1.99 18.37
N ASN A 408 0.64 -0.96 17.75
CA ASN A 408 1.18 -0.22 16.61
C ASN A 408 1.49 -1.10 15.40
N ASN A 409 0.60 -2.02 15.12
CA ASN A 409 0.75 -2.96 14.03
C ASN A 409 -0.61 -3.31 13.44
N ALA A 410 -0.58 -3.89 12.27
CA ALA A 410 -1.59 -4.74 11.66
C ALA A 410 -0.85 -5.78 10.82
N ASN A 411 -1.49 -6.89 10.50
CA ASN A 411 -0.88 -7.87 9.60
C ASN A 411 -1.92 -8.68 8.84
N PHE A 412 -1.49 -9.21 7.70
CA PHE A 412 -2.25 -10.16 6.91
C PHE A 412 -1.40 -11.36 6.51
N ALA A 413 -1.80 -12.53 6.96
CA ALA A 413 -1.19 -13.79 6.59
C ALA A 413 -1.98 -14.44 5.45
N THR A 414 -1.32 -14.78 4.35
CA THR A 414 -1.97 -15.33 3.16
C THR A 414 -1.45 -16.72 2.84
N PRO A 415 -2.10 -17.78 3.32
CA PRO A 415 -1.75 -19.15 2.94
C PRO A 415 -2.21 -19.49 1.52
N SER A 416 -1.84 -20.66 1.04
CA SER A 416 -2.27 -21.20 -0.24
C SER A 416 -3.80 -21.31 -0.34
N ASP A 417 -4.33 -21.19 -1.57
CA ASP A 417 -5.76 -21.27 -1.89
C ASP A 417 -6.45 -22.52 -1.30
N GLY A 418 -7.55 -22.30 -0.59
CA GLY A 418 -8.24 -23.34 0.20
C GLY A 418 -7.79 -23.46 1.66
N SER A 419 -6.95 -22.54 2.13
CA SER A 419 -6.60 -22.33 3.54
C SER A 419 -6.92 -20.89 3.92
N ALA A 420 -7.54 -20.69 5.08
CA ALA A 420 -8.07 -19.39 5.50
C ALA A 420 -6.95 -18.37 5.78
N PRO A 421 -6.98 -17.21 5.16
CA PRO A 421 -6.09 -16.10 5.53
C PRO A 421 -6.50 -15.51 6.87
N ARG A 422 -5.55 -14.83 7.52
CA ARG A 422 -5.77 -14.20 8.82
C ARG A 422 -5.38 -12.73 8.76
N MET A 423 -6.29 -11.87 9.21
CA MET A 423 -6.07 -10.45 9.44
C MET A 423 -6.05 -10.20 10.95
N GLN A 424 -4.99 -9.61 11.47
CA GLN A 424 -4.87 -9.25 12.89
C GLN A 424 -4.77 -7.73 13.02
N MET A 425 -5.70 -7.14 13.78
CA MET A 425 -5.78 -5.71 14.01
C MET A 425 -5.45 -5.40 15.46
N TYR A 426 -4.55 -4.44 15.66
CA TYR A 426 -4.00 -4.14 16.97
C TYR A 426 -4.45 -2.78 17.49
N LEU A 427 -4.22 -2.56 18.77
CA LEU A 427 -4.36 -1.25 19.39
C LEU A 427 -3.13 -0.39 19.11
N TRP A 428 -3.32 0.93 19.09
CA TRP A 428 -2.27 1.90 18.81
C TRP A 428 -2.09 2.85 19.97
N ASN A 429 -0.84 3.09 20.38
CA ASN A 429 -0.50 3.99 21.48
C ASN A 429 0.07 5.33 21.03
N SER A 430 -0.16 5.71 19.78
CA SER A 430 0.30 6.99 19.23
C SER A 430 -0.24 8.15 20.03
N ARG A 431 0.67 8.98 20.57
CA ARG A 431 0.32 10.16 21.33
C ARG A 431 0.20 11.37 20.41
N LYS A 432 -0.73 12.28 20.73
CA LYS A 432 -0.68 13.62 20.14
C LYS A 432 0.67 14.24 20.55
N PRO A 433 1.31 15.01 19.67
CA PRO A 433 2.50 15.74 20.04
C PRO A 433 2.17 16.69 21.20
N SER A 434 3.12 16.88 22.11
CA SER A 434 3.06 17.94 23.10
C SER A 434 3.03 19.29 22.38
N LYS A 435 2.50 20.31 23.01
CA LYS A 435 2.33 21.62 22.38
C LYS A 435 3.03 22.73 23.14
N LEU A 436 3.48 23.70 22.37
CA LEU A 436 3.94 25.01 22.82
C LEU A 436 2.94 26.06 22.33
N VAL A 437 2.29 26.77 23.23
CA VAL A 437 1.36 27.87 22.92
C VAL A 437 2.03 29.20 23.25
N VAL A 438 2.00 30.14 22.31
CA VAL A 438 2.52 31.51 22.56
C VAL A 438 1.40 32.39 23.14
N ASN A 439 1.61 32.87 24.34
CA ASN A 439 0.59 33.64 25.07
C ASN A 439 0.68 35.15 24.86
N THR A 440 1.90 35.66 24.60
CA THR A 440 2.15 37.12 24.45
C THR A 440 3.14 37.39 23.30
N GLY A 441 3.16 38.62 22.79
CA GLY A 441 4.06 39.05 21.73
C GLY A 441 3.40 39.01 20.33
N SER A 442 4.17 39.20 19.26
CA SER A 442 3.68 39.27 17.87
C SER A 442 3.19 37.90 17.35
N LEU A 443 3.56 36.80 18.03
CA LEU A 443 3.15 35.43 17.68
C LEU A 443 2.05 34.91 18.61
N THR A 444 1.38 35.75 19.37
CA THR A 444 0.30 35.35 20.29
C THR A 444 -0.77 34.53 19.61
N GLY A 445 -1.10 33.39 20.23
CA GLY A 445 -2.10 32.44 19.71
C GLY A 445 -1.53 31.35 18.81
N ASN A 446 -0.28 31.45 18.38
CA ASN A 446 0.37 30.36 17.66
C ASN A 446 0.53 29.15 18.56
N VAL A 447 0.27 27.98 17.99
CA VAL A 447 0.44 26.67 18.64
C VAL A 447 1.44 25.87 17.79
N TYR A 448 2.53 25.44 18.43
CA TYR A 448 3.57 24.64 17.80
C TYR A 448 3.58 23.25 18.39
N ASN A 449 3.76 22.25 17.54
CA ASN A 449 4.02 20.89 17.99
C ASN A 449 5.45 20.79 18.54
N VAL A 450 5.59 20.14 19.68
CA VAL A 450 6.89 19.84 20.28
C VAL A 450 6.96 18.36 20.64
N ASN A 451 8.12 17.75 20.47
CA ASN A 451 8.35 16.35 20.82
C ASN A 451 8.93 16.28 22.23
N ASP A 452 8.40 15.38 23.03
CA ASP A 452 8.96 15.04 24.32
C ASP A 452 10.33 14.35 24.14
N ASN A 453 11.18 14.42 25.14
CA ASN A 453 12.47 13.75 25.09
C ASN A 453 12.32 12.25 25.38
N ALA A 454 13.26 11.46 24.86
CA ALA A 454 13.35 10.02 25.06
C ALA A 454 14.50 9.66 26.06
N PHE A 455 14.73 10.47 27.09
CA PHE A 455 15.75 10.17 28.09
C PHE A 455 15.39 8.93 28.89
N THR A 456 16.28 7.96 28.93
CA THR A 456 16.11 6.72 29.71
C THR A 456 16.27 6.95 31.23
N ALA A 457 16.94 8.06 31.62
CA ALA A 457 16.96 8.58 32.97
C ALA A 457 16.95 10.11 32.92
N GLY A 458 16.22 10.78 33.82
CA GLY A 458 16.04 12.23 33.84
C GLY A 458 14.92 12.73 32.93
N HIS A 459 14.02 11.83 32.47
CA HIS A 459 12.79 12.24 31.83
C HIS A 459 11.81 12.84 32.85
N VAL A 460 11.29 14.03 32.55
CA VAL A 460 10.29 14.72 33.36
C VAL A 460 9.09 15.07 32.50
N ASN A 461 7.91 14.54 32.83
CA ASN A 461 6.68 14.77 32.11
C ASN A 461 6.24 16.23 32.13
N LEU A 462 5.72 16.74 31.03
CA LEU A 462 4.95 17.97 30.99
C LEU A 462 3.61 17.82 31.72
N PRO A 463 3.02 18.91 32.22
CA PRO A 463 1.64 18.90 32.70
C PRO A 463 0.68 18.46 31.61
N LEU A 464 -0.33 17.68 31.98
CA LEU A 464 -1.41 17.25 31.05
C LEU A 464 -2.41 18.38 30.83
N ASP A 465 -2.87 18.55 29.59
CA ASP A 465 -3.96 19.46 29.24
C ASP A 465 -5.17 19.23 30.17
N PRO A 466 -5.88 20.29 30.62
CA PRO A 466 -5.66 21.71 30.31
C PRO A 466 -4.59 22.39 31.18
N ALA A 467 -3.92 21.68 32.11
CA ALA A 467 -2.81 22.23 32.85
C ALA A 467 -1.60 22.45 31.90
N ALA A 468 -0.84 23.50 32.16
CA ALA A 468 0.33 23.82 31.37
C ALA A 468 1.43 24.46 32.23
N LEU A 469 2.69 24.22 31.89
CA LEU A 469 3.84 24.94 32.42
C LEU A 469 3.96 26.26 31.68
N THR A 470 3.59 27.36 32.32
CA THR A 470 3.57 28.69 31.68
C THR A 470 4.65 29.58 32.27
N ASN A 471 5.49 30.10 31.41
CA ASN A 471 6.53 31.08 31.83
C ASN A 471 7.02 31.91 30.63
N GLU A 472 7.88 32.88 30.93
CA GLU A 472 8.62 33.65 29.94
C GLU A 472 9.64 32.76 29.20
N LEU A 473 9.76 32.95 27.89
CA LEU A 473 10.71 32.25 27.03
C LEU A 473 11.98 33.09 26.89
N VAL A 474 13.16 32.50 27.15
CA VAL A 474 14.46 33.19 27.07
C VAL A 474 15.42 32.33 26.26
N LEU A 475 16.18 32.99 25.37
CA LEU A 475 17.24 32.34 24.59
C LEU A 475 18.43 32.03 25.51
N TYR A 476 18.95 30.82 25.41
CA TYR A 476 20.23 30.45 26.03
C TYR A 476 21.36 31.13 25.26
N GLU A 477 22.28 31.79 26.00
CA GLU A 477 23.47 32.38 25.41
C GLU A 477 24.70 31.85 26.13
N ASP A 478 25.63 31.26 25.38
CA ASP A 478 26.90 30.73 25.87
C ASP A 478 28.10 31.29 25.07
N ALA A 479 29.27 30.73 25.26
CA ALA A 479 30.49 31.20 24.64
C ALA A 479 30.60 30.65 23.19
N VAL A 480 31.47 31.31 22.42
CA VAL A 480 31.80 30.83 21.06
C VAL A 480 32.35 29.39 21.10
N PRO A 481 32.12 28.54 20.03
CA PRO A 481 31.85 28.98 18.65
C PRO A 481 30.36 29.16 18.30
N ASP A 482 29.44 28.48 19.00
CA ASP A 482 28.01 28.58 18.76
C ASP A 482 27.29 29.13 20.00
N ILE A 483 26.91 30.38 19.96
CA ILE A 483 26.47 31.17 21.13
C ILE A 483 25.08 30.83 21.67
N SER A 484 24.44 29.78 21.22
CA SER A 484 23.10 29.40 21.69
C SER A 484 22.84 27.91 21.64
N ASP A 485 23.88 27.09 21.63
CA ASP A 485 23.74 25.65 21.60
C ASP A 485 23.77 24.95 22.95
N ALA A 486 24.00 25.72 24.04
CA ALA A 486 24.01 25.27 25.42
C ALA A 486 25.03 24.15 25.73
N CYS A 487 26.12 24.09 25.00
CA CYS A 487 27.22 23.18 25.26
C CYS A 487 28.16 23.70 26.36
N GLU A 488 28.28 25.02 26.51
CA GLU A 488 29.06 25.70 27.54
C GLU A 488 28.14 26.28 28.62
N VAL A 489 28.76 26.78 29.70
CA VAL A 489 28.06 27.48 30.79
C VAL A 489 27.45 28.79 30.26
N PRO A 490 26.19 29.12 30.59
CA PRO A 490 25.55 30.30 30.04
C PRO A 490 26.19 31.60 30.48
N VAL A 491 26.39 32.53 29.56
CA VAL A 491 26.85 33.90 29.88
C VAL A 491 25.70 34.77 30.39
N ASN A 492 24.44 34.38 30.10
CA ASN A 492 23.23 35.08 30.56
C ASN A 492 22.50 34.36 31.69
N ALA A 493 23.16 33.56 32.54
CA ALA A 493 22.57 32.69 33.57
C ALA A 493 21.49 33.39 34.42
N ALA A 494 21.70 34.66 34.81
CA ALA A 494 20.73 35.40 35.60
C ALA A 494 19.38 35.61 34.90
N ALA A 495 19.37 35.69 33.56
CA ALA A 495 18.15 35.84 32.77
C ALA A 495 17.40 34.49 32.62
N LEU A 496 18.07 33.34 32.76
CA LEU A 496 17.50 32.02 32.60
C LEU A 496 16.74 31.52 33.83
N SER A 497 17.07 32.09 35.00
CA SER A 497 16.52 31.61 36.28
C SER A 497 15.00 31.80 36.37
N GLY A 498 14.29 30.69 36.61
CA GLY A 498 12.83 30.64 36.68
C GLY A 498 12.13 30.74 35.33
N LYS A 499 12.81 30.60 34.20
CA LYS A 499 12.27 30.77 32.84
C LYS A 499 12.22 29.46 32.08
N ILE A 500 11.44 29.45 31.02
CA ILE A 500 11.54 28.43 29.98
C ILE A 500 12.64 28.86 29.02
N VAL A 501 13.58 27.96 28.75
CA VAL A 501 14.80 28.30 28.00
C VAL A 501 14.75 27.64 26.64
N ILE A 502 14.90 28.44 25.58
CA ILE A 502 15.04 27.95 24.21
C ILE A 502 16.51 27.97 23.80
N MET A 503 16.94 26.95 23.10
CA MET A 503 18.29 26.78 22.61
C MET A 503 18.35 25.99 21.28
N ARG A 504 19.47 26.09 20.58
CA ARG A 504 19.69 25.33 19.36
C ARG A 504 20.31 23.96 19.64
N ARG A 505 20.03 22.99 18.79
CA ARG A 505 20.81 21.76 18.70
C ARG A 505 22.23 22.14 18.24
N GLY A 506 23.24 21.58 18.87
CA GLY A 506 24.64 21.77 18.51
C GLY A 506 25.45 20.50 18.71
N THR A 507 26.72 20.62 19.01
CA THR A 507 27.70 19.54 19.00
C THR A 507 27.67 18.59 20.18
N CYS A 508 27.16 19.02 21.37
CA CYS A 508 27.12 18.21 22.58
C CYS A 508 25.79 17.47 22.75
N SER A 509 25.76 16.47 23.67
CA SER A 509 24.58 15.67 23.94
C SER A 509 23.43 16.49 24.54
N PHE A 510 22.19 16.07 24.29
CA PHE A 510 20.99 16.76 24.78
C PHE A 510 20.93 16.83 26.31
N VAL A 511 21.39 15.80 27.02
CA VAL A 511 21.41 15.79 28.48
C VAL A 511 22.37 16.87 29.02
N ILE A 512 23.48 17.17 28.37
CA ILE A 512 24.41 18.28 28.75
C ILE A 512 23.69 19.61 28.58
N LYS A 513 23.02 19.84 27.46
CA LYS A 513 22.27 21.08 27.16
C LYS A 513 21.22 21.36 28.24
N VAL A 514 20.39 20.34 28.51
CA VAL A 514 19.29 20.42 29.48
C VAL A 514 19.89 20.64 30.91
N LYS A 515 20.99 19.96 31.24
CA LYS A 515 21.66 20.09 32.52
C LYS A 515 22.25 21.47 32.72
N ASN A 516 22.86 22.05 31.71
CA ASN A 516 23.41 23.40 31.76
C ASN A 516 22.31 24.45 32.01
N ALA A 517 21.17 24.33 31.31
CA ALA A 517 20.03 25.22 31.57
C ALA A 517 19.41 25.01 32.95
N GLN A 518 19.27 23.78 33.44
CA GLN A 518 18.79 23.46 34.78
C GLN A 518 19.71 24.06 35.83
N ASN A 519 21.01 23.93 35.67
CA ASN A 519 21.99 24.50 36.61
C ASN A 519 21.94 26.04 36.66
N ALA A 520 21.49 26.69 35.60
CA ALA A 520 21.21 28.13 35.54
C ALA A 520 19.83 28.50 36.10
N GLY A 521 19.04 27.52 36.57
CA GLY A 521 17.75 27.73 37.20
C GLY A 521 16.56 27.73 36.21
N ALA A 522 16.71 27.25 35.00
CA ALA A 522 15.59 27.04 34.05
C ALA A 522 14.54 26.11 34.63
N VAL A 523 13.26 26.34 34.30
CA VAL A 523 12.14 25.48 34.73
C VAL A 523 11.70 24.48 33.63
N ALA A 524 12.06 24.73 32.39
CA ALA A 524 11.90 23.82 31.25
C ALA A 524 12.84 24.23 30.10
N VAL A 525 13.07 23.33 29.17
CA VAL A 525 13.94 23.54 28.02
C VAL A 525 13.19 23.21 26.70
N VAL A 526 13.44 24.05 25.69
CA VAL A 526 13.01 23.84 24.31
C VAL A 526 14.24 23.77 23.41
N VAL A 527 14.51 22.63 22.78
CA VAL A 527 15.66 22.47 21.87
C VAL A 527 15.17 22.57 20.43
N VAL A 528 15.72 23.55 19.70
CA VAL A 528 15.43 23.77 18.28
C VAL A 528 16.36 22.94 17.43
N ASN A 529 15.83 22.18 16.48
CA ASN A 529 16.64 21.39 15.55
C ASN A 529 17.50 22.30 14.66
N ASN A 530 18.68 21.84 14.28
CA ASN A 530 19.59 22.55 13.38
C ASN A 530 19.53 22.04 11.94
N VAL A 531 18.66 21.07 11.68
CA VAL A 531 18.30 20.55 10.35
C VAL A 531 16.79 20.45 10.24
N ALA A 532 16.27 20.32 9.01
CA ALA A 532 14.84 20.13 8.81
C ALA A 532 14.36 18.83 9.49
N GLY A 533 13.10 18.82 9.95
CA GLY A 533 12.47 17.67 10.61
C GLY A 533 12.46 17.72 12.15
N GLY A 534 11.92 16.65 12.74
CA GLY A 534 11.84 16.48 14.19
C GLY A 534 13.17 16.03 14.81
N ILE A 535 13.26 16.08 16.15
CA ILE A 535 14.38 15.52 16.91
C ILE A 535 13.85 14.50 17.91
N SER A 536 14.45 13.31 17.98
CA SER A 536 14.36 12.44 19.13
C SER A 536 15.55 12.72 20.04
N MET A 537 15.32 13.33 21.18
CA MET A 537 16.39 13.67 22.15
C MET A 537 16.64 12.48 23.05
N ALA A 538 17.61 11.63 22.69
CA ALA A 538 18.06 10.51 23.51
C ALA A 538 19.13 10.95 24.55
N GLY A 539 19.27 10.16 25.62
CA GLY A 539 20.29 10.35 26.66
C GLY A 539 19.85 9.77 27.99
N ALA A 540 20.71 9.83 28.97
CA ALA A 540 20.45 9.41 30.36
C ALA A 540 21.22 10.28 31.34
N ASP A 541 20.52 11.01 32.23
CA ASP A 541 21.07 11.71 33.39
C ASP A 541 19.99 11.87 34.48
N ALA A 542 19.98 10.97 35.44
CA ALA A 542 18.99 10.95 36.52
C ALA A 542 18.96 12.23 37.39
N THR A 543 19.89 13.14 37.21
CA THR A 543 19.95 14.43 37.94
C THR A 543 19.21 15.54 37.21
N ILE A 544 18.66 15.30 36.02
CA ILE A 544 17.74 16.22 35.34
C ILE A 544 16.37 16.12 36.03
N THR A 545 15.81 17.26 36.40
CA THR A 545 14.55 17.39 37.15
C THR A 545 13.59 18.38 36.51
N ILE A 546 13.87 18.87 35.32
CA ILE A 546 13.02 19.76 34.53
C ILE A 546 12.63 19.12 33.21
N PRO A 547 11.41 19.39 32.69
CA PRO A 547 11.00 18.89 31.41
C PRO A 547 11.81 19.52 30.26
N ALA A 548 12.03 18.73 29.22
CA ALA A 548 12.70 19.17 28.02
C ALA A 548 11.97 18.65 26.77
N VAL A 549 11.73 19.54 25.82
CA VAL A 549 11.08 19.23 24.55
C VAL A 549 11.93 19.71 23.37
N SER A 550 11.68 19.15 22.20
CA SER A 550 12.30 19.60 20.96
C SER A 550 11.25 20.12 19.97
N MET A 551 11.68 21.00 19.06
CA MET A 551 10.82 21.52 17.99
C MET A 551 11.59 21.61 16.67
N SER A 552 10.83 21.80 15.58
CA SER A 552 11.38 21.93 14.24
C SER A 552 12.32 23.14 14.13
N GLN A 553 13.28 23.09 13.19
CA GLN A 553 14.15 24.20 12.88
C GLN A 553 13.35 25.45 12.48
N VAL A 554 12.37 25.30 11.59
CA VAL A 554 11.59 26.43 11.04
C VAL A 554 10.82 27.16 12.13
N ASP A 555 10.09 26.41 12.96
CA ASP A 555 9.27 27.01 14.04
C ASP A 555 10.13 27.57 15.16
N GLY A 556 11.20 26.86 15.51
CA GLY A 556 12.12 27.30 16.56
C GLY A 556 12.93 28.55 16.21
N GLU A 557 13.45 28.63 14.98
CA GLU A 557 14.14 29.83 14.51
C GLU A 557 13.19 31.03 14.38
N ALA A 558 11.92 30.81 14.00
CA ALA A 558 10.90 31.87 14.00
C ALA A 558 10.65 32.41 15.42
N LEU A 559 10.59 31.53 16.44
CA LEU A 559 10.48 31.93 17.85
C LEU A 559 11.74 32.65 18.33
N ILE A 560 12.93 32.15 18.04
CA ILE A 560 14.20 32.77 18.41
C ILE A 560 14.32 34.17 17.78
N ALA A 561 13.98 34.31 16.52
CA ALA A 561 13.99 35.59 15.83
C ALA A 561 13.00 36.58 16.47
N ALA A 562 11.81 36.10 16.88
CA ALA A 562 10.82 36.94 17.56
C ALA A 562 11.28 37.47 18.92
N LEU A 563 12.07 36.68 19.67
CA LEU A 563 12.65 37.11 20.95
C LEU A 563 13.54 38.36 20.82
N GLY A 564 14.13 38.60 19.64
CA GLY A 564 14.90 39.82 19.37
C GLY A 564 14.03 41.11 19.36
N SER A 565 12.70 40.97 19.29
CA SER A 565 11.76 42.11 19.20
C SER A 565 10.88 42.31 20.44
N GLY A 566 10.97 41.44 21.46
CA GLY A 566 10.15 41.56 22.68
C GLY A 566 10.21 40.34 23.58
N THR A 567 9.47 40.40 24.69
CA THR A 567 9.33 39.28 25.63
C THR A 567 8.11 38.45 25.29
N TYR A 568 8.26 37.11 25.36
CA TYR A 568 7.23 36.15 25.06
C TYR A 568 6.96 35.26 26.27
N SER A 569 5.71 35.12 26.66
CA SER A 569 5.25 34.07 27.55
C SER A 569 4.72 32.90 26.72
N ILE A 570 5.13 31.70 27.08
CA ILE A 570 4.68 30.48 26.45
C ILE A 570 4.12 29.49 27.47
N SER A 571 3.31 28.56 26.98
CA SER A 571 2.81 27.41 27.75
C SER A 571 3.22 26.13 27.10
N LEU A 572 3.76 25.21 27.90
CA LEU A 572 4.08 23.83 27.48
C LEU A 572 3.11 22.84 28.13
N SER A 573 2.52 21.95 27.36
CA SER A 573 1.65 20.88 27.89
C SER A 573 1.73 19.63 27.06
N SER A 574 1.50 18.48 27.71
CA SER A 574 1.25 17.22 27.05
C SER A 574 -0.24 17.07 26.73
N PRO A 575 -0.61 16.33 25.66
CA PRO A 575 -2.02 15.99 25.44
C PRO A 575 -2.56 15.16 26.60
N GLU A 576 -3.91 15.10 26.71
CA GLU A 576 -4.58 14.10 27.53
C GLU A 576 -4.05 12.70 27.21
N VAL A 577 -4.04 11.82 28.20
CA VAL A 577 -3.62 10.42 27.99
C VAL A 577 -4.53 9.80 26.91
N TYR A 578 -3.94 9.47 25.77
CA TYR A 578 -4.65 8.74 24.74
C TYR A 578 -4.72 7.28 25.18
N VAL A 579 -5.91 6.82 25.49
CA VAL A 579 -6.15 5.39 25.65
C VAL A 579 -6.02 4.77 24.28
N ASN A 580 -5.22 3.72 24.14
CA ASN A 580 -4.83 3.06 22.91
C ASN A 580 -5.89 3.18 21.80
N GLY A 581 -5.53 3.79 20.65
CA GLY A 581 -6.38 3.88 19.48
C GLY A 581 -6.69 2.47 18.98
N ASP A 582 -7.88 2.27 18.45
CA ASP A 582 -8.31 0.95 17.98
C ASP A 582 -8.20 0.88 16.45
N GLY A 583 -7.25 0.09 15.94
CA GLY A 583 -7.02 -0.11 14.51
C GLY A 583 -8.23 -0.64 13.75
N ASP A 584 -9.15 -1.30 14.43
CA ASP A 584 -10.40 -1.80 13.84
C ASP A 584 -11.33 -0.68 13.35
N PHE A 585 -11.10 0.58 13.77
CA PHE A 585 -11.83 1.75 13.26
C PHE A 585 -11.04 2.55 12.23
N ASP A 586 -9.90 2.06 11.76
CA ASP A 586 -9.17 2.62 10.64
C ASP A 586 -9.43 1.78 9.38
N ASN A 587 -10.45 2.18 8.60
CA ASN A 587 -10.80 1.48 7.36
C ASN A 587 -9.66 1.48 6.34
N GLY A 588 -8.74 2.44 6.45
CA GLY A 588 -7.55 2.52 5.60
C GLY A 588 -6.61 1.36 5.87
N ILE A 589 -6.33 1.09 7.14
CA ILE A 589 -5.48 -0.04 7.55
C ILE A 589 -6.18 -1.37 7.23
N ILE A 590 -7.49 -1.51 7.50
CA ILE A 590 -8.23 -2.74 7.16
C ILE A 590 -8.17 -3.01 5.64
N ALA A 591 -8.36 -2.00 4.81
CA ALA A 591 -8.28 -2.13 3.36
C ALA A 591 -6.86 -2.44 2.87
N HIS A 592 -5.85 -1.85 3.50
CA HIS A 592 -4.44 -2.12 3.26
C HIS A 592 -4.13 -3.60 3.51
N GLU A 593 -4.47 -4.11 4.69
CA GLU A 593 -4.23 -5.51 5.06
C GLU A 593 -4.95 -6.49 4.12
N TYR A 594 -6.22 -6.24 3.80
CA TYR A 594 -6.95 -7.08 2.85
C TYR A 594 -6.27 -7.13 1.47
N THR A 595 -5.68 -6.02 1.04
CA THR A 595 -5.03 -5.92 -0.28
C THR A 595 -3.70 -6.70 -0.32
N HIS A 596 -3.00 -6.89 0.79
CA HIS A 596 -1.90 -7.86 0.87
C HIS A 596 -2.36 -9.26 0.47
N GLY A 597 -3.54 -9.66 0.95
CA GLY A 597 -4.16 -10.93 0.53
C GLY A 597 -4.42 -11.00 -0.96
N ILE A 598 -4.99 -9.93 -1.55
CA ILE A 598 -5.27 -9.86 -2.99
C ILE A 598 -3.98 -10.01 -3.81
N SER A 599 -2.98 -9.19 -3.51
CA SER A 599 -1.73 -9.17 -4.26
C SER A 599 -0.96 -10.49 -4.13
N THR A 600 -0.90 -11.08 -2.94
CA THR A 600 -0.27 -12.38 -2.72
C THR A 600 -0.97 -13.52 -3.48
N ARG A 601 -2.31 -13.50 -3.57
CA ARG A 601 -3.06 -14.52 -4.32
C ARG A 601 -2.96 -14.37 -5.84
N LEU A 602 -2.80 -13.15 -6.36
CA LEU A 602 -2.78 -12.89 -7.80
C LEU A 602 -1.37 -12.94 -8.38
N VAL A 603 -0.38 -12.35 -7.72
CA VAL A 603 0.99 -12.22 -8.21
C VAL A 603 1.66 -13.58 -8.27
N GLY A 604 2.36 -13.83 -9.37
CA GLY A 604 3.06 -15.08 -9.58
C GLY A 604 2.17 -16.32 -9.57
N GLY A 605 0.86 -16.17 -9.83
CA GLY A 605 -0.08 -17.27 -9.70
C GLY A 605 -0.26 -17.77 -8.26
N GLY A 606 0.07 -16.93 -7.25
CA GLY A 606 0.01 -17.25 -5.83
C GLY A 606 1.33 -17.78 -5.24
N LEU A 607 2.45 -17.65 -5.95
CA LEU A 607 3.78 -18.01 -5.41
C LEU A 607 4.33 -16.96 -4.43
N GLY A 608 3.77 -15.75 -4.42
CA GLY A 608 4.04 -14.76 -3.39
C GLY A 608 4.84 -13.53 -3.82
N LEU A 609 5.07 -12.67 -2.85
CA LEU A 609 5.72 -11.35 -2.95
C LEU A 609 6.81 -11.25 -1.87
N ASN A 610 7.98 -11.85 -2.13
CA ASN A 610 9.08 -11.88 -1.17
C ASN A 610 10.34 -11.18 -1.70
N SER A 611 10.22 -10.38 -2.78
CA SER A 611 11.33 -9.57 -3.28
C SER A 611 11.61 -8.38 -2.37
N ALA A 612 12.83 -7.85 -2.42
CA ALA A 612 13.22 -6.64 -1.70
C ALA A 612 12.41 -5.40 -2.14
N GLU A 613 11.98 -5.35 -3.39
CA GLU A 613 11.22 -4.24 -3.97
C GLU A 613 9.71 -4.25 -3.66
N GLN A 614 9.25 -4.87 -2.67
CA GLN A 614 7.91 -4.96 -2.04
C GLN A 614 6.77 -4.11 -2.66
N PRO A 615 6.28 -4.41 -3.86
CA PRO A 615 5.15 -3.68 -4.44
C PRO A 615 3.83 -3.91 -3.67
N GLY A 616 3.75 -4.97 -2.86
CA GLY A 616 2.59 -5.32 -2.03
C GLY A 616 2.12 -4.18 -1.15
N GLU A 617 3.06 -3.50 -0.45
CA GLU A 617 2.79 -2.34 0.39
C GLU A 617 2.17 -1.18 -0.41
N GLY A 618 2.73 -0.93 -1.60
CA GLY A 618 2.25 0.15 -2.45
C GLY A 618 0.88 -0.13 -3.08
N TRP A 619 0.57 -1.36 -3.45
CA TRP A 619 -0.76 -1.76 -3.90
C TRP A 619 -1.79 -1.65 -2.77
N SER A 620 -1.40 -1.98 -1.55
CA SER A 620 -2.23 -1.90 -0.35
C SER A 620 -2.64 -0.46 -0.04
N ASP A 621 -1.70 0.46 0.02
CA ASP A 621 -1.99 1.89 0.18
C ASP A 621 -2.84 2.43 -0.97
N TRP A 622 -2.48 2.11 -2.21
CA TRP A 622 -3.19 2.57 -3.39
C TRP A 622 -4.65 2.11 -3.43
N ALA A 623 -4.93 0.86 -3.04
CA ALA A 623 -6.30 0.35 -3.01
C ALA A 623 -7.18 1.17 -2.08
N TRP A 624 -6.69 1.53 -0.90
CA TRP A 624 -7.42 2.40 0.01
C TRP A 624 -7.57 3.83 -0.54
N LEU A 625 -6.52 4.40 -1.13
CA LEU A 625 -6.59 5.73 -1.74
C LEU A 625 -7.68 5.82 -2.81
N MET A 626 -7.83 4.77 -3.64
CA MET A 626 -8.88 4.69 -4.67
C MET A 626 -10.28 4.70 -4.07
N MET A 627 -10.48 4.10 -2.89
CA MET A 627 -11.77 4.06 -2.20
C MET A 627 -12.16 5.41 -1.57
N GLN A 628 -11.18 6.24 -1.23
CA GLN A 628 -11.41 7.55 -0.60
C GLN A 628 -11.84 8.65 -1.57
N ILE A 629 -11.56 8.52 -2.88
CA ILE A 629 -11.81 9.58 -3.86
C ILE A 629 -13.30 9.94 -3.88
N LYS A 630 -13.60 11.23 -3.84
CA LYS A 630 -14.96 11.78 -3.85
C LYS A 630 -15.16 12.76 -4.99
N PRO A 631 -16.40 13.04 -5.39
CA PRO A 631 -16.69 14.10 -6.33
C PRO A 631 -16.16 15.47 -5.84
N GLY A 632 -15.37 16.11 -6.67
CA GLY A 632 -14.75 17.40 -6.35
C GLY A 632 -13.31 17.31 -5.83
N ASP A 633 -12.82 16.12 -5.52
CA ASP A 633 -11.40 15.93 -5.21
C ASP A 633 -10.53 16.22 -6.44
N THR A 634 -9.31 16.65 -6.18
CA THR A 634 -8.32 17.01 -7.20
C THR A 634 -7.05 16.17 -7.05
N ARG A 635 -6.30 16.07 -8.13
CA ARG A 635 -5.02 15.35 -8.15
C ARG A 635 -3.97 15.87 -7.14
N ASN A 636 -4.08 17.13 -6.73
CA ASN A 636 -3.15 17.77 -5.80
C ASN A 636 -3.56 17.62 -4.34
N ASP A 637 -4.76 17.07 -4.07
CA ASP A 637 -5.20 16.82 -2.70
C ASP A 637 -4.28 15.80 -2.04
N ALA A 638 -3.70 16.19 -0.92
CA ALA A 638 -2.73 15.38 -0.21
C ALA A 638 -3.42 14.50 0.84
N ARG A 639 -3.15 13.18 0.83
CA ARG A 639 -3.76 12.20 1.74
C ARG A 639 -2.70 11.38 2.48
N GLY A 640 -2.89 11.20 3.78
CA GLY A 640 -2.15 10.23 4.59
C GLY A 640 -2.87 8.88 4.64
N ILE A 641 -2.20 7.89 5.17
CA ILE A 641 -2.74 6.55 5.48
C ILE A 641 -2.63 6.33 6.98
N GLY A 642 -3.70 5.83 7.64
CA GLY A 642 -3.66 5.51 9.07
C GLY A 642 -3.55 6.74 9.97
N THR A 643 -4.13 7.86 9.57
CA THR A 643 -4.06 9.09 10.36
C THR A 643 -4.75 8.95 11.72
N TYR A 644 -5.81 8.14 11.79
CA TYR A 644 -6.51 7.85 13.04
C TYR A 644 -5.64 6.99 13.97
N ALA A 645 -5.06 5.92 13.48
CA ALA A 645 -4.15 5.05 14.24
C ALA A 645 -3.00 5.85 14.84
N MET A 646 -2.44 6.80 14.07
CA MET A 646 -1.40 7.72 14.50
C MET A 646 -1.90 8.91 15.35
N ASN A 647 -3.20 8.95 15.65
CA ASN A 647 -3.84 10.07 16.37
C ASN A 647 -3.52 11.45 15.77
N GLN A 648 -3.44 11.51 14.46
CA GLN A 648 -3.15 12.70 13.67
C GLN A 648 -4.44 13.35 13.15
N PRO A 649 -4.38 14.63 12.74
CA PRO A 649 -5.44 15.25 11.94
C PRO A 649 -5.63 14.51 10.61
N THR A 650 -6.83 14.66 10.02
CA THR A 650 -7.20 14.03 8.75
C THR A 650 -6.32 14.43 7.55
N ASN A 651 -5.56 15.50 7.68
CA ASN A 651 -4.58 15.97 6.71
C ASN A 651 -3.12 15.64 7.11
N GLY A 652 -2.93 14.82 8.13
CA GLY A 652 -1.61 14.33 8.56
C GLY A 652 -0.98 13.38 7.55
N PRO A 653 0.32 13.08 7.66
CA PRO A 653 0.99 12.11 6.81
C PRO A 653 0.54 10.66 7.09
N GLY A 654 0.02 10.38 8.29
CA GLY A 654 -0.31 9.03 8.74
C GLY A 654 0.95 8.26 9.10
N ILE A 655 1.01 7.03 8.62
CA ILE A 655 2.09 6.06 8.87
C ILE A 655 3.21 6.12 7.82
N ARG A 656 3.11 7.01 6.82
CA ARG A 656 4.10 7.16 5.74
C ARG A 656 4.90 8.45 5.89
N GLY A 657 6.09 8.48 5.29
CA GLY A 657 6.95 9.67 5.31
C GLY A 657 6.36 10.88 4.60
N TYR A 658 5.61 10.66 3.52
CA TYR A 658 4.93 11.70 2.76
C TYR A 658 3.46 11.39 2.59
N ARG A 659 2.63 12.44 2.48
CA ARG A 659 1.25 12.30 2.02
C ARG A 659 1.24 11.98 0.53
N TYR A 660 0.28 11.20 0.09
CA TYR A 660 0.09 10.92 -1.33
C TYR A 660 -0.56 12.11 -2.03
N SER A 661 0.10 12.59 -3.07
CA SER A 661 -0.34 13.66 -3.97
C SER A 661 0.39 13.52 -5.30
N THR A 662 -0.21 13.99 -6.40
CA THR A 662 0.53 14.09 -7.67
C THR A 662 1.42 15.32 -7.71
N ASP A 663 1.30 16.24 -6.75
CA ASP A 663 2.21 17.38 -6.57
C ASP A 663 3.53 16.89 -5.97
N MET A 664 4.60 16.94 -6.77
CA MET A 664 5.93 16.50 -6.35
C MET A 664 6.57 17.39 -5.28
N SER A 665 6.00 18.56 -4.98
CA SER A 665 6.41 19.34 -3.81
C SER A 665 5.84 18.77 -2.50
N VAL A 666 4.78 17.95 -2.57
CA VAL A 666 4.16 17.26 -1.45
C VAL A 666 4.68 15.83 -1.32
N ASN A 667 4.82 15.13 -2.43
CA ASN A 667 5.37 13.77 -2.49
C ASN A 667 6.43 13.70 -3.60
N PRO A 668 7.70 13.94 -3.25
CA PRO A 668 8.80 14.04 -4.23
C PRO A 668 9.31 12.69 -4.71
N HIS A 669 8.84 11.57 -4.20
CA HIS A 669 9.37 10.25 -4.47
C HIS A 669 9.57 9.96 -5.95
N THR A 670 10.79 9.48 -6.27
CA THR A 670 11.18 8.87 -7.53
C THR A 670 11.73 7.47 -7.30
N PHE A 671 11.98 6.73 -8.36
CA PHE A 671 12.45 5.35 -8.27
C PHE A 671 13.80 5.21 -7.55
N ALA A 672 14.71 6.16 -7.75
CA ALA A 672 16.03 6.12 -7.12
C ALA A 672 15.97 6.33 -5.59
N ASP A 673 14.90 6.93 -5.05
CA ASP A 673 14.77 7.09 -3.59
C ASP A 673 14.75 5.75 -2.86
N THR A 674 14.33 4.66 -3.53
CA THR A 674 14.34 3.32 -2.95
C THR A 674 15.73 2.85 -2.56
N ASN A 675 16.80 3.37 -3.17
CA ASN A 675 18.18 3.02 -2.85
C ASN A 675 18.59 3.31 -1.41
N ASP A 676 17.91 4.26 -0.75
CA ASP A 676 18.16 4.65 0.63
C ASP A 676 17.16 4.04 1.63
N MET A 677 16.23 3.18 1.16
CA MET A 677 15.14 2.62 1.96
C MET A 677 15.50 1.26 2.56
N TRP A 678 16.55 1.25 3.32
CA TRP A 678 17.00 0.08 4.08
C TRP A 678 17.62 0.52 5.42
N TYR A 679 17.73 -0.41 6.36
CA TYR A 679 18.32 -0.14 7.67
C TYR A 679 19.14 -1.35 8.15
N THR A 680 20.06 -1.08 9.08
CA THR A 680 20.85 -2.13 9.74
C THR A 680 20.34 -2.29 11.16
N ASP A 681 20.07 -3.52 11.58
CA ASP A 681 19.63 -3.79 12.94
C ASP A 681 20.81 -3.73 13.95
N VAL A 682 20.50 -3.97 15.23
CA VAL A 682 21.48 -3.93 16.32
C VAL A 682 22.55 -5.02 16.23
N ASP A 683 22.28 -6.09 15.50
CA ASP A 683 23.18 -7.23 15.26
C ASP A 683 23.99 -7.06 13.96
N GLY A 684 23.77 -5.98 13.21
CA GLY A 684 24.48 -5.65 11.99
C GLY A 684 23.88 -6.27 10.71
N PHE A 685 22.67 -6.83 10.75
CA PHE A 685 21.98 -7.34 9.58
C PHE A 685 21.24 -6.22 8.87
N GLU A 686 21.29 -6.24 7.54
CA GLU A 686 20.60 -5.29 6.68
C GLU A 686 19.18 -5.77 6.35
N PHE A 687 18.21 -4.85 6.42
CA PHE A 687 16.81 -5.08 6.10
C PHE A 687 16.29 -3.98 5.21
N VAL A 688 15.42 -4.35 4.27
CA VAL A 688 14.67 -3.39 3.45
C VAL A 688 13.59 -2.73 4.30
N ASP A 689 13.43 -1.43 4.18
CA ASP A 689 12.24 -0.73 4.65
C ASP A 689 11.12 -0.89 3.61
N VAL A 690 10.42 -2.02 3.69
CA VAL A 690 9.40 -2.43 2.72
C VAL A 690 8.28 -1.41 2.57
N HIS A 691 7.93 -0.71 3.66
CA HIS A 691 6.88 0.30 3.66
C HIS A 691 7.29 1.55 2.89
N SER A 692 8.53 2.01 3.07
CA SER A 692 9.06 3.15 2.33
C SER A 692 9.22 2.83 0.84
N VAL A 693 9.74 1.65 0.49
CA VAL A 693 9.81 1.16 -0.90
C VAL A 693 8.40 1.10 -1.51
N GLY A 694 7.45 0.52 -0.81
CA GLY A 694 6.05 0.46 -1.26
C GLY A 694 5.42 1.83 -1.45
N SER A 695 5.80 2.83 -0.64
CA SER A 695 5.28 4.19 -0.79
C SER A 695 5.70 4.85 -2.11
N VAL A 696 6.87 4.53 -2.64
CA VAL A 696 7.31 4.97 -3.99
C VAL A 696 6.40 4.35 -5.05
N TRP A 697 6.13 3.04 -4.96
CA TRP A 697 5.24 2.35 -5.89
C TRP A 697 3.81 2.92 -5.85
N CYS A 698 3.26 3.14 -4.66
CA CYS A 698 1.96 3.77 -4.50
C CYS A 698 1.90 5.19 -5.10
N ALA A 699 2.96 5.99 -4.94
CA ALA A 699 3.00 7.35 -5.50
C ALA A 699 2.92 7.34 -7.04
N VAL A 700 3.59 6.39 -7.71
CA VAL A 700 3.47 6.20 -9.17
C VAL A 700 2.05 5.76 -9.56
N LEU A 701 1.48 4.79 -8.85
CA LEU A 701 0.11 4.33 -9.10
C LEU A 701 -0.94 5.42 -8.84
N TRP A 702 -0.67 6.32 -7.91
CA TRP A 702 -1.54 7.48 -7.64
C TRP A 702 -1.50 8.48 -8.78
N ASP A 703 -0.31 8.76 -9.34
CA ASP A 703 -0.19 9.58 -10.56
C ASP A 703 -0.94 8.93 -11.73
N LEU A 704 -0.82 7.60 -11.88
CA LEU A 704 -1.54 6.85 -12.91
C LEU A 704 -3.07 6.93 -12.73
N ALA A 705 -3.55 6.80 -11.51
CA ALA A 705 -4.97 6.89 -11.19
C ALA A 705 -5.54 8.26 -11.60
N TRP A 706 -4.87 9.34 -11.25
CA TRP A 706 -5.31 10.68 -11.61
C TRP A 706 -5.20 10.96 -13.11
N ASN A 707 -4.21 10.44 -13.82
CA ASN A 707 -4.13 10.54 -15.26
C ASN A 707 -5.31 9.86 -15.96
N TYR A 708 -5.76 8.72 -15.43
CA TYR A 708 -6.99 8.07 -15.90
C TYR A 708 -8.25 8.86 -15.56
N ILE A 709 -8.34 9.42 -14.35
CA ILE A 709 -9.47 10.26 -13.93
C ILE A 709 -9.55 11.53 -14.77
N ASP A 710 -8.44 12.20 -15.01
CA ASP A 710 -8.41 13.41 -15.86
C ASP A 710 -8.83 13.11 -17.31
N LYS A 711 -8.44 11.95 -17.84
CA LYS A 711 -8.77 11.54 -19.21
C LYS A 711 -10.22 11.07 -19.37
N TYR A 712 -10.77 10.35 -18.41
CA TYR A 712 -12.06 9.65 -18.56
C TYR A 712 -13.13 10.14 -17.58
N GLY A 713 -12.81 11.06 -16.69
CA GLY A 713 -13.67 11.55 -15.62
C GLY A 713 -13.73 10.58 -14.43
N TYR A 714 -14.11 11.10 -13.28
CA TYR A 714 -14.39 10.32 -12.07
C TYR A 714 -15.83 9.79 -12.10
N ASN A 715 -16.03 8.55 -11.68
CA ASN A 715 -17.34 7.96 -11.48
C ASN A 715 -17.53 7.53 -10.02
N SER A 716 -18.54 8.06 -9.34
CA SER A 716 -18.83 7.75 -7.94
C SER A 716 -19.29 6.30 -7.71
N ASN A 717 -19.78 5.62 -8.76
CA ASN A 717 -20.06 4.19 -8.68
C ASN A 717 -18.75 3.41 -8.81
N ILE A 718 -18.09 3.16 -7.69
CA ILE A 718 -16.81 2.44 -7.66
C ILE A 718 -16.94 0.97 -8.07
N TYR A 719 -18.13 0.36 -7.97
CA TYR A 719 -18.32 -1.08 -8.23
C TYR A 719 -18.44 -1.43 -9.72
N ASN A 720 -19.19 -0.66 -10.50
CA ASN A 720 -19.40 -0.95 -11.93
C ASN A 720 -19.44 0.31 -12.80
N GLY A 721 -18.88 1.40 -12.33
CA GLY A 721 -18.72 2.61 -13.12
C GLY A 721 -17.78 2.42 -14.30
N THR A 722 -17.74 3.43 -15.16
CA THR A 722 -16.89 3.45 -16.37
C THR A 722 -15.91 4.61 -16.38
N GLY A 723 -15.76 5.29 -15.25
CA GLY A 723 -14.84 6.40 -15.08
C GLY A 723 -13.37 5.98 -15.10
N GLY A 724 -12.48 6.96 -15.07
CA GLY A 724 -11.05 6.75 -15.00
C GLY A 724 -10.62 5.93 -13.78
N ASN A 725 -11.23 6.21 -12.62
CA ASN A 725 -11.02 5.43 -11.39
C ASN A 725 -11.35 3.94 -11.59
N ASN A 726 -12.50 3.61 -12.20
CA ASN A 726 -12.86 2.20 -12.45
C ASN A 726 -11.91 1.53 -13.45
N LYS A 727 -11.51 2.27 -14.50
CA LYS A 727 -10.59 1.76 -15.52
C LYS A 727 -9.21 1.44 -14.96
N VAL A 728 -8.64 2.33 -14.15
CA VAL A 728 -7.31 2.10 -13.56
C VAL A 728 -7.34 1.00 -12.50
N MET A 729 -8.40 0.90 -11.69
CA MET A 729 -8.55 -0.22 -10.74
C MET A 729 -8.55 -1.57 -11.47
N ARG A 730 -9.26 -1.67 -12.58
CA ARG A 730 -9.26 -2.89 -13.40
C ARG A 730 -7.90 -3.17 -14.02
N LEU A 731 -7.26 -2.13 -14.57
CA LEU A 731 -5.94 -2.26 -15.18
C LEU A 731 -4.89 -2.79 -14.19
N VAL A 732 -4.83 -2.22 -12.98
CA VAL A 732 -3.86 -2.63 -11.97
C VAL A 732 -4.13 -4.06 -11.50
N LEU A 733 -5.39 -4.43 -11.28
CA LEU A 733 -5.71 -5.80 -10.89
C LEU A 733 -5.39 -6.83 -11.99
N ASP A 734 -5.66 -6.48 -13.25
CA ASP A 734 -5.30 -7.34 -14.38
C ASP A 734 -3.78 -7.45 -14.56
N ALA A 735 -3.04 -6.37 -14.25
CA ALA A 735 -1.59 -6.39 -14.24
C ALA A 735 -1.03 -7.31 -13.14
N MET A 736 -1.60 -7.31 -11.92
CA MET A 736 -1.19 -8.25 -10.86
C MET A 736 -1.28 -9.71 -11.31
N LYS A 737 -2.29 -10.06 -12.14
CA LYS A 737 -2.45 -11.41 -12.71
C LYS A 737 -1.36 -11.78 -13.72
N LEU A 738 -0.68 -10.80 -14.31
CA LEU A 738 0.42 -10.96 -15.27
C LEU A 738 1.81 -10.79 -14.63
N THR A 739 1.86 -10.27 -13.43
CA THR A 739 3.10 -10.02 -12.69
C THR A 739 3.72 -11.35 -12.25
N PRO A 740 5.02 -11.58 -12.47
CA PRO A 740 5.71 -12.79 -12.02
C PRO A 740 5.80 -12.83 -10.48
N ALA A 741 6.18 -13.99 -9.92
CA ALA A 741 6.50 -14.10 -8.49
C ALA A 741 7.75 -13.28 -8.15
N ASN A 742 7.78 -12.71 -6.94
CA ASN A 742 8.88 -11.91 -6.41
C ASN A 742 9.35 -10.82 -7.40
N PRO A 743 8.41 -9.96 -7.90
CA PRO A 743 8.72 -9.04 -8.97
C PRO A 743 9.54 -7.85 -8.50
N SER A 744 10.29 -7.26 -9.43
CA SER A 744 10.75 -5.89 -9.29
C SER A 744 9.64 -4.88 -9.62
N LEU A 745 9.79 -3.62 -9.18
CA LEU A 745 8.86 -2.53 -9.54
C LEU A 745 8.83 -2.30 -11.07
N ILE A 746 9.94 -2.52 -11.74
CA ILE A 746 10.03 -2.44 -13.22
C ILE A 746 9.19 -3.56 -13.88
N GLN A 747 9.23 -4.78 -13.36
CA GLN A 747 8.39 -5.87 -13.85
C GLN A 747 6.90 -5.61 -13.59
N CYS A 748 6.56 -4.97 -12.46
CA CYS A 748 5.20 -4.54 -12.19
C CYS A 748 4.72 -3.46 -13.17
N ARG A 749 5.56 -2.47 -13.52
CA ARG A 749 5.32 -1.49 -14.58
C ARG A 749 5.03 -2.21 -15.91
N ASP A 750 5.88 -3.15 -16.28
CA ASP A 750 5.77 -3.86 -17.56
C ASP A 750 4.49 -4.70 -17.62
N ALA A 751 4.05 -5.28 -16.49
CA ALA A 751 2.77 -5.96 -16.39
C ALA A 751 1.57 -5.00 -16.60
N ILE A 752 1.63 -3.77 -16.11
CA ILE A 752 0.60 -2.73 -16.34
C ILE A 752 0.54 -2.37 -17.84
N LEU A 753 1.69 -2.19 -18.49
CA LEU A 753 1.77 -1.95 -19.93
C LEU A 753 1.21 -3.12 -20.74
N GLN A 754 1.52 -4.35 -20.35
CA GLN A 754 0.97 -5.56 -21.00
C GLN A 754 -0.52 -5.70 -20.80
N ALA A 755 -1.04 -5.34 -19.63
CA ALA A 755 -2.48 -5.35 -19.39
C ALA A 755 -3.20 -4.34 -20.30
N ASP A 756 -2.70 -3.10 -20.44
CA ASP A 756 -3.28 -2.11 -21.35
C ASP A 756 -3.22 -2.54 -22.82
N LEU A 757 -2.08 -3.09 -23.28
CA LEU A 757 -1.91 -3.60 -24.65
C LEU A 757 -2.89 -4.72 -25.01
N ASN A 758 -3.38 -5.45 -23.99
CA ASN A 758 -4.29 -6.57 -24.19
C ASN A 758 -5.74 -6.27 -23.82
N THR A 759 -6.01 -5.16 -23.14
CA THR A 759 -7.37 -4.78 -22.75
C THR A 759 -8.22 -4.42 -23.97
N THR A 760 -9.36 -5.08 -24.12
CA THR A 760 -10.31 -4.85 -25.22
C THR A 760 -11.71 -4.48 -24.74
N VAL A 761 -11.96 -4.50 -23.44
CA VAL A 761 -13.25 -4.15 -22.83
C VAL A 761 -13.25 -2.69 -22.38
N GLY A 762 -14.14 -1.90 -22.96
CA GLY A 762 -14.33 -0.48 -22.61
C GLY A 762 -13.23 0.47 -23.12
N GLN A 763 -12.25 -0.05 -23.87
CA GLN A 763 -11.21 0.74 -24.55
C GLN A 763 -10.57 -0.06 -25.69
N ALA A 764 -9.83 0.61 -26.59
CA ALA A 764 -9.00 -0.07 -27.56
C ALA A 764 -7.70 -0.60 -26.89
N ALA A 765 -7.20 -1.72 -27.39
CA ALA A 765 -5.93 -2.29 -26.93
C ALA A 765 -4.79 -1.27 -27.09
N GLY A 766 -4.03 -1.05 -26.02
CA GLY A 766 -2.92 -0.08 -25.99
C GLY A 766 -3.34 1.39 -26.03
N GLN A 767 -4.63 1.71 -25.81
CA GLN A 767 -5.16 3.08 -25.90
C GLN A 767 -4.47 4.05 -24.91
N ASN A 768 -3.95 3.55 -23.81
CA ASN A 768 -3.32 4.35 -22.77
C ASN A 768 -1.80 4.13 -22.67
N TYR A 769 -1.23 3.32 -23.57
CA TYR A 769 0.16 2.89 -23.52
C TYR A 769 1.16 4.03 -23.31
N CYS A 770 1.04 5.11 -24.09
CA CYS A 770 1.94 6.27 -23.95
C CYS A 770 1.69 7.02 -22.64
N MET A 771 0.43 7.25 -22.24
CA MET A 771 0.11 7.90 -20.97
C MET A 771 0.67 7.10 -19.77
N ILE A 772 0.63 5.77 -19.85
CA ILE A 772 1.23 4.90 -18.82
C ILE A 772 2.74 5.11 -18.78
N TRP A 773 3.44 5.06 -19.93
CA TRP A 773 4.86 5.32 -20.00
C TRP A 773 5.26 6.70 -19.46
N GLU A 774 4.54 7.75 -19.84
CA GLU A 774 4.77 9.11 -19.34
C GLU A 774 4.61 9.19 -17.82
N THR A 775 3.60 8.50 -17.27
CA THR A 775 3.38 8.44 -15.83
C THR A 775 4.55 7.79 -15.10
N PHE A 776 5.01 6.65 -15.58
CA PHE A 776 6.13 5.93 -14.97
C PHE A 776 7.45 6.68 -15.14
N ALA A 777 7.71 7.22 -16.32
CA ALA A 777 8.90 8.02 -16.61
C ALA A 777 8.98 9.26 -15.70
N ARG A 778 7.84 9.92 -15.43
CA ARG A 778 7.77 11.09 -14.53
C ARG A 778 8.38 10.82 -13.14
N ARG A 779 8.31 9.58 -12.66
CA ARG A 779 8.86 9.16 -11.37
C ARG A 779 10.09 8.26 -11.50
N GLY A 780 10.82 8.39 -12.62
CA GLY A 780 12.10 7.72 -12.80
C GLY A 780 12.00 6.27 -13.29
N MET A 781 10.83 5.76 -13.64
CA MET A 781 10.63 4.40 -14.15
C MET A 781 10.46 4.39 -15.67
N GLY A 782 11.25 5.18 -16.41
CA GLY A 782 11.26 5.24 -17.87
C GLY A 782 11.90 4.02 -18.53
N THR A 783 12.11 4.11 -19.85
CA THR A 783 12.56 2.97 -20.68
C THR A 783 13.94 2.41 -20.33
N GLY A 784 14.82 3.25 -19.79
CA GLY A 784 16.17 2.87 -19.36
C GLY A 784 16.29 2.58 -17.86
N ALA A 785 15.19 2.61 -17.11
CA ALA A 785 15.22 2.29 -15.68
C ALA A 785 15.54 0.81 -15.43
N SER A 786 16.32 0.55 -14.37
CA SER A 786 16.77 -0.80 -14.00
C SER A 786 16.67 -1.02 -12.50
N SER A 787 16.20 -2.20 -12.09
CA SER A 787 16.09 -2.62 -10.69
C SER A 787 17.41 -3.08 -10.05
N GLY A 788 18.54 -2.87 -10.74
CA GLY A 788 19.84 -3.29 -10.22
C GLY A 788 20.10 -4.79 -10.38
N THR A 789 21.02 -5.30 -9.58
CA THR A 789 21.64 -6.63 -9.80
C THR A 789 21.06 -7.74 -8.94
N ASN A 790 20.42 -7.42 -7.80
CA ASN A 790 19.87 -8.41 -6.89
C ASN A 790 18.57 -7.91 -6.25
N ILE A 791 17.44 -8.38 -6.77
CA ILE A 791 16.09 -8.01 -6.29
C ILE A 791 15.61 -8.83 -5.09
N ASP A 792 16.37 -9.83 -4.67
CA ASP A 792 15.96 -10.79 -3.64
C ASP A 792 16.50 -10.49 -2.24
N ASP A 793 17.34 -9.45 -2.11
CA ASP A 793 17.90 -9.01 -0.83
C ASP A 793 18.03 -7.49 -0.73
N ALA A 794 18.42 -6.98 0.44
CA ALA A 794 18.58 -5.55 0.70
C ALA A 794 19.59 -4.87 -0.23
N SER A 795 20.55 -5.60 -0.82
CA SER A 795 21.48 -5.02 -1.78
C SER A 795 20.82 -4.66 -3.11
N GLY A 796 19.73 -5.34 -3.47
CA GLY A 796 18.97 -5.11 -4.69
C GLY A 796 18.31 -3.74 -4.77
N ILE A 797 17.98 -3.13 -3.63
CA ILE A 797 17.40 -1.77 -3.60
C ILE A 797 18.45 -0.65 -3.52
N LYS A 798 19.74 -0.97 -3.48
CA LYS A 798 20.84 -0.02 -3.33
C LYS A 798 21.48 0.42 -4.65
N ASP A 799 21.14 -0.24 -5.76
CA ASP A 799 21.73 -0.01 -7.08
C ASP A 799 20.68 0.18 -8.18
N GLN A 800 19.49 0.61 -7.82
CA GLN A 800 18.43 0.93 -8.76
C GLN A 800 18.77 2.19 -9.55
N ILE A 801 18.52 2.14 -10.85
CA ILE A 801 18.83 3.22 -11.79
C ILE A 801 17.53 3.79 -12.30
N GLU A 802 17.27 5.06 -12.00
CA GLU A 802 16.14 5.77 -12.58
C GLU A 802 16.42 6.27 -14.00
N ASN A 803 15.34 6.37 -14.77
CA ASN A 803 15.37 6.93 -16.11
C ASN A 803 14.03 7.61 -16.40
N PHE A 804 14.08 8.77 -17.04
CA PHE A 804 12.90 9.60 -17.32
C PHE A 804 12.49 9.55 -18.80
N ASP A 805 13.10 8.70 -19.62
CA ASP A 805 12.80 8.60 -21.04
C ASP A 805 11.54 7.76 -21.29
N VAL A 806 10.77 8.16 -22.28
CA VAL A 806 9.65 7.39 -22.83
C VAL A 806 10.06 6.71 -24.14
N PRO A 807 9.34 5.69 -24.63
CA PRO A 807 9.68 5.01 -25.88
C PRO A 807 9.77 5.98 -27.06
N THR A 808 10.83 5.84 -27.87
CA THR A 808 11.00 6.64 -29.09
C THR A 808 9.96 6.29 -30.16
N PRO A 809 9.60 7.23 -31.06
CA PRO A 809 8.67 6.96 -32.17
C PRO A 809 9.11 5.78 -33.01
N GLY A 810 8.19 4.89 -33.33
CA GLY A 810 8.42 3.70 -34.16
C GLY A 810 8.90 2.45 -33.42
N THR A 811 9.16 2.51 -32.11
CA THR A 811 9.55 1.37 -31.26
C THR A 811 8.38 0.77 -30.47
N THR A 812 7.21 1.40 -30.54
CA THR A 812 5.99 0.94 -29.85
C THR A 812 5.33 -0.21 -30.58
N PRO A 813 4.74 -1.19 -29.84
CA PRO A 813 3.97 -2.26 -30.47
C PRO A 813 2.80 -1.72 -31.29
N ALA A 814 2.50 -2.36 -32.34
CA ALA A 814 1.42 -2.36 -33.37
C ALA A 814 0.23 -1.37 -33.33
N THR A 815 0.08 -0.49 -32.37
CA THR A 815 -1.04 0.46 -32.32
C THR A 815 -0.80 1.76 -33.08
N GLY A 816 0.39 1.95 -33.68
CA GLY A 816 0.72 3.11 -34.50
C GLY A 816 0.77 4.45 -33.77
N SER A 817 0.61 4.44 -32.44
CA SER A 817 0.67 5.64 -31.61
C SER A 817 2.11 5.92 -31.21
N ASN A 818 2.66 6.99 -31.73
CA ASN A 818 3.93 7.53 -31.24
C ASN A 818 3.70 8.14 -29.87
N CYS A 819 4.43 7.73 -28.84
CA CYS A 819 4.35 8.33 -27.49
C CYS A 819 4.76 9.83 -27.48
N ILE A 820 5.29 10.35 -28.59
CA ILE A 820 5.68 11.76 -28.77
C ILE A 820 4.59 12.59 -29.48
N LEU A 821 3.44 12.02 -29.85
CA LEU A 821 2.32 12.76 -30.44
C LEU A 821 1.19 13.09 -29.46
N ALA A 822 1.31 12.81 -28.18
CA ALA A 822 0.50 13.47 -27.18
C ALA A 822 1.04 14.91 -27.07
N ASN A 823 0.27 15.90 -27.53
CA ASN A 823 0.53 17.29 -27.23
C ASN A 823 1.03 17.44 -25.81
N ASP A 824 2.02 18.27 -25.63
CA ASP A 824 2.59 18.76 -24.37
C ASP A 824 1.51 19.24 -23.39
N TYR A 825 0.81 18.31 -22.73
CA TYR A 825 -0.11 18.63 -21.64
C TYR A 825 0.48 18.31 -20.26
N PHE A 826 1.72 17.86 -20.18
CA PHE A 826 2.49 17.89 -18.95
C PHE A 826 3.33 19.15 -18.91
N GLN A 827 2.65 20.26 -18.67
CA GLN A 827 3.32 21.50 -18.39
C GLN A 827 4.00 21.40 -17.03
N ASN A 828 5.30 21.54 -17.04
CA ASN A 828 6.01 22.11 -15.91
C ASN A 828 5.47 23.52 -15.69
N SER A 829 4.32 23.65 -15.01
CA SER A 829 3.74 24.94 -14.64
C SER A 829 4.72 25.80 -13.84
N ASP A 830 5.73 25.19 -13.24
CA ASP A 830 6.79 25.86 -12.50
C ASP A 830 7.89 26.48 -13.38
N LEU A 831 8.04 26.00 -14.62
CA LEU A 831 9.00 26.55 -15.57
C LEU A 831 8.46 27.74 -16.36
N PHE A 832 7.15 27.81 -16.56
CA PHE A 832 6.51 28.82 -17.37
C PHE A 832 5.56 29.66 -16.52
N ARG A 833 5.71 30.97 -16.57
CA ARG A 833 4.75 31.91 -15.95
C ARG A 833 4.38 32.97 -16.95
N ILE A 834 3.11 33.01 -17.31
CA ILE A 834 2.53 34.01 -18.18
C ILE A 834 1.56 34.84 -17.36
N TYR A 835 1.93 36.09 -17.12
CA TYR A 835 1.18 36.97 -16.20
C TYR A 835 1.25 38.45 -16.58
N PRO A 836 0.26 39.25 -16.17
CA PRO A 836 -1.02 38.86 -15.60
C PRO A 836 -1.87 38.10 -16.62
N ASN A 837 -2.71 37.19 -16.16
CA ASN A 837 -3.72 36.52 -16.96
C ASN A 837 -4.98 36.32 -16.08
N PRO A 838 -6.07 37.12 -16.28
CA PRO A 838 -6.31 38.08 -17.38
C PRO A 838 -5.36 39.29 -17.42
N SER A 839 -5.23 39.91 -18.61
CA SER A 839 -4.31 41.01 -18.88
C SER A 839 -4.97 42.15 -19.65
N ASN A 840 -4.56 43.38 -19.36
CA ASN A 840 -4.94 44.59 -20.13
C ASN A 840 -4.09 44.77 -21.41
N GLY A 841 -3.41 43.70 -21.88
CA GLY A 841 -2.63 43.73 -23.11
C GLY A 841 -1.11 43.61 -22.90
N LEU A 842 -0.56 43.97 -21.75
CA LEU A 842 0.85 43.73 -21.45
C LEU A 842 1.00 42.35 -20.72
N VAL A 843 1.66 41.41 -21.39
CA VAL A 843 1.83 40.04 -20.89
C VAL A 843 3.30 39.73 -20.69
N ASN A 844 3.70 39.39 -19.48
CA ASN A 844 5.03 38.94 -19.16
C ASN A 844 5.14 37.41 -19.39
N ILE A 845 6.22 37.02 -20.02
CA ILE A 845 6.59 35.62 -20.25
C ILE A 845 7.86 35.35 -19.44
N ASN A 846 7.76 34.43 -18.49
CA ASN A 846 8.88 33.96 -17.71
C ASN A 846 9.06 32.47 -17.99
N ILE A 847 10.28 32.07 -18.35
CA ILE A 847 10.66 30.67 -18.62
C ILE A 847 11.91 30.38 -17.79
N ALA A 848 11.77 29.63 -16.71
CA ALA A 848 12.89 29.33 -15.81
C ALA A 848 13.99 28.56 -16.56
N ASN A 849 15.24 29.00 -16.38
CA ASN A 849 16.44 28.37 -16.95
C ASN A 849 16.48 28.29 -18.50
N TYR A 850 15.72 29.10 -19.23
CA TYR A 850 15.77 29.14 -20.69
C TYR A 850 16.55 30.34 -21.19
N VAL A 851 17.57 30.07 -22.01
CA VAL A 851 18.36 31.08 -22.76
C VAL A 851 18.47 30.58 -24.17
N GLY A 852 17.97 31.35 -25.12
CA GLY A 852 18.01 31.00 -26.55
C GLY A 852 17.02 31.83 -27.39
N ASP A 853 16.87 31.45 -28.65
CA ASP A 853 15.93 32.12 -29.56
C ASP A 853 14.50 31.61 -29.26
N LEU A 854 13.54 32.52 -29.11
CA LEU A 854 12.16 32.25 -28.79
C LEU A 854 11.23 32.86 -29.82
N GLN A 855 10.41 32.04 -30.47
CA GLN A 855 9.31 32.50 -31.31
C GLN A 855 8.02 32.53 -30.46
N ILE A 856 7.32 33.65 -30.50
CA ILE A 856 6.07 33.89 -29.80
C ILE A 856 4.98 34.14 -30.82
N SER A 857 3.97 33.27 -30.87
CA SER A 857 2.79 33.43 -31.71
C SER A 857 1.53 33.51 -30.85
N VAL A 858 0.56 34.37 -31.22
CA VAL A 858 -0.75 34.42 -30.55
C VAL A 858 -1.83 34.20 -31.59
N TYR A 859 -2.76 33.27 -31.25
CA TYR A 859 -3.86 32.90 -32.14
C TYR A 859 -5.21 33.30 -31.50
N ASP A 860 -6.15 33.72 -32.33
CA ASP A 860 -7.53 33.87 -31.89
C ASP A 860 -8.25 32.50 -31.78
N ILE A 861 -9.48 32.48 -31.26
CA ILE A 861 -10.28 31.25 -31.08
C ILE A 861 -10.60 30.52 -32.40
N ASN A 862 -10.40 31.16 -33.57
CA ASN A 862 -10.58 30.53 -34.88
C ASN A 862 -9.27 29.97 -35.45
N GLY A 863 -8.15 30.03 -34.67
CA GLY A 863 -6.85 29.56 -35.09
C GLY A 863 -6.08 30.50 -36.00
N ARG A 864 -6.53 31.75 -36.17
CA ARG A 864 -5.83 32.74 -36.96
C ARG A 864 -4.73 33.40 -36.13
N GLU A 865 -3.50 33.43 -36.64
CA GLU A 865 -2.40 34.14 -36.01
C GLU A 865 -2.65 35.64 -36.01
N VAL A 866 -2.69 36.29 -34.85
CA VAL A 866 -2.98 37.69 -34.63
C VAL A 866 -1.76 38.48 -34.11
N TYR A 867 -0.75 37.79 -33.65
CA TYR A 867 0.52 38.36 -33.21
C TYR A 867 1.65 37.34 -33.40
N ASN A 868 2.82 37.81 -33.84
CA ASN A 868 4.04 37.02 -33.98
C ASN A 868 5.27 37.88 -33.65
N LYS A 869 6.19 37.30 -32.88
CA LYS A 869 7.43 37.98 -32.51
C LYS A 869 8.54 36.96 -32.32
N ASN A 870 9.68 37.14 -32.99
CA ASN A 870 10.89 36.39 -32.69
C ASN A 870 11.75 37.20 -31.73
N MET A 871 12.21 36.58 -30.67
CA MET A 871 13.15 37.16 -29.72
C MET A 871 14.44 36.36 -29.77
N ASN A 872 15.49 36.97 -30.27
CA ASN A 872 16.83 36.41 -30.26
C ASN A 872 17.46 36.61 -28.88
N ASN A 873 18.12 35.56 -28.37
CA ASN A 873 18.73 35.58 -27.04
C ASN A 873 17.77 35.91 -25.91
N PHE A 874 16.54 35.33 -25.91
CA PHE A 874 15.64 35.41 -24.78
C PHE A 874 16.35 34.87 -23.56
N ASN A 875 16.24 35.54 -22.41
CA ASN A 875 16.91 35.15 -21.17
C ASN A 875 15.88 35.19 -20.00
N ASN A 876 15.34 34.06 -19.65
CA ASN A 876 14.43 33.81 -18.55
C ASN A 876 13.14 34.63 -18.49
N SER A 877 13.13 35.90 -18.92
CA SER A 877 11.93 36.73 -18.83
C SER A 877 11.91 37.85 -19.86
N ASN A 878 10.73 38.09 -20.45
CA ASN A 878 10.46 39.24 -21.32
C ASN A 878 8.96 39.54 -21.39
N ALA A 879 8.57 40.71 -21.89
CA ALA A 879 7.18 41.10 -22.04
C ALA A 879 6.79 41.27 -23.51
N ILE A 880 5.55 40.96 -23.82
CA ILE A 880 4.90 41.24 -25.09
C ILE A 880 3.72 42.24 -24.89
N ASN A 881 3.49 43.07 -25.88
CA ASN A 881 2.38 44.01 -25.87
C ASN A 881 1.30 43.58 -26.87
N LEU A 882 0.14 43.22 -26.33
CA LEU A 882 -1.06 42.80 -27.06
C LEU A 882 -2.21 43.78 -26.98
N GLU A 883 -1.98 45.06 -26.51
CA GLU A 883 -2.99 46.11 -26.35
C GLU A 883 -3.77 46.44 -27.64
N LYS A 884 -3.23 46.07 -28.79
CA LYS A 884 -3.90 46.27 -30.09
C LYS A 884 -4.93 45.18 -30.41
N LEU A 885 -4.98 44.10 -29.64
CA LEU A 885 -5.95 43.04 -29.82
C LEU A 885 -7.22 43.37 -29.02
N SER A 886 -8.35 42.91 -29.52
CA SER A 886 -9.63 43.10 -28.83
C SER A 886 -9.67 42.26 -27.55
N THR A 887 -10.52 42.67 -26.59
CA THR A 887 -10.83 41.84 -25.43
C THR A 887 -11.34 40.45 -25.86
N GLY A 888 -10.86 39.39 -25.23
CA GLY A 888 -11.21 38.04 -25.65
C GLY A 888 -10.21 36.95 -25.18
N ILE A 889 -10.43 35.75 -25.65
CA ILE A 889 -9.58 34.58 -25.36
C ILE A 889 -8.63 34.35 -26.55
N TYR A 890 -7.38 34.16 -26.23
CA TYR A 890 -6.29 33.91 -27.19
C TYR A 890 -5.47 32.73 -26.75
N ILE A 891 -4.83 32.06 -27.69
CA ILE A 891 -3.83 31.02 -27.45
C ILE A 891 -2.45 31.60 -27.76
N LEU A 892 -1.62 31.71 -26.73
CA LEU A 892 -0.22 32.07 -26.85
C LEU A 892 0.60 30.83 -27.04
N LYS A 893 1.48 30.81 -28.06
CA LYS A 893 2.38 29.70 -28.35
C LYS A 893 3.83 30.19 -28.29
N LEU A 894 4.66 29.48 -27.56
CA LEU A 894 6.10 29.72 -27.44
C LEU A 894 6.85 28.56 -28.08
N GLN A 895 7.78 28.85 -28.98
CA GLN A 895 8.62 27.86 -29.66
C GLN A 895 10.09 28.31 -29.60
N GLY A 896 10.97 27.40 -29.20
CA GLY A 896 12.42 27.57 -29.11
C GLY A 896 13.14 26.28 -29.31
N GLU A 897 14.46 26.28 -29.14
CA GLU A 897 15.24 25.05 -29.16
C GLU A 897 14.86 24.18 -27.98
N ASN A 898 14.32 22.99 -28.24
CA ASN A 898 13.79 22.07 -27.26
C ASN A 898 12.65 22.63 -26.39
N LEU A 899 11.93 23.66 -26.87
CA LEU A 899 10.85 24.32 -26.18
C LEU A 899 9.65 24.49 -27.11
N ASN A 900 8.48 23.98 -26.69
CA ASN A 900 7.20 24.19 -27.33
C ASN A 900 6.13 24.25 -26.24
N TYR A 901 5.53 25.44 -26.04
CA TYR A 901 4.57 25.68 -24.96
C TYR A 901 3.38 26.45 -25.47
N SER A 902 2.20 26.19 -25.00
CA SER A 902 0.99 26.95 -25.35
C SER A 902 0.15 27.18 -24.11
N GLU A 903 -0.37 28.43 -23.98
CA GLU A 903 -1.21 28.82 -22.88
C GLU A 903 -2.37 29.71 -23.35
N LYS A 904 -3.51 29.58 -22.65
CA LYS A 904 -4.65 30.45 -22.84
C LYS A 904 -4.39 31.80 -22.16
N VAL A 905 -4.47 32.89 -22.91
CA VAL A 905 -4.37 34.25 -22.41
C VAL A 905 -5.73 34.96 -22.60
N ILE A 906 -6.19 35.62 -21.56
CA ILE A 906 -7.43 36.40 -21.55
C ILE A 906 -7.04 37.86 -21.56
N LEU A 907 -7.54 38.61 -22.54
CA LEU A 907 -7.42 40.07 -22.60
C LEU A 907 -8.73 40.71 -22.14
N GLU A 908 -8.66 41.66 -21.20
CA GLU A 908 -9.78 42.39 -20.64
C GLU A 908 -9.81 43.86 -21.10
#